data_9308fb69fc80c5a7643338431d33e19c
#
_entry.id   9308fb69fc80c5a7643338431d33e19c
#
_cell.length_a   1.000
_cell.length_b   1.000
_cell.length_c   1.000
_cell.angle_alpha   90.00
_cell.angle_beta   90.00
_cell.angle_gamma   90.00
#
_symmetry.space_group_name_H-M   'P 1'
#
loop_
_entity.id
_entity.type
_entity.pdbx_description
1 polymer ?
#
loop_
_entity_poly.entity_id
_entity_poly.type
_entity_poly.pdbx_seq_one_letter_code
_entity_poly.pdbx_strand_id
1 'polypeptide(L)'
;METSAPKVMNGRNAKLFPVPSTDKILEEAHAKFDCSKEKILASGLNQPFEPANSSPRKIMFYNQSTQRVNLSHPEVPLISTSYENEMGKWSSSVLKTSKDWTVLARIEKYSNIPGHHFFLIVYNEETREFNVIERQNYYHSTESFGYMIDTGPLDNAAVGSFIKKGTVVKKSTAYDEYGNHMDGINLVCSYVSHPKTTEDPVRLSRSAAKKLSFPMISKCELIINDNGIPLNLYGNNDGEYKIFPDIGESINNGLLAAIRNENKDDIFFNQAKNRLSEIHIDDSCYTLEGKVIDINVYSNKQPQPGESEDDMYSCYEEQLKKYILDDRRFCREVVDFMSNYIENSDYHVSYELEKLYRLCEKKLHGAQYINDGKSFSNIRVEIYVYNENAIHEGDKVCNRYGGKGVVSEIVPDELMPRLEDGTVVDVIWNIATCGNRLNTGQLLELSLNNISRNLVKYMDSNIFHADECLDLIFEFMEELSPTYAKEFRDFLERNNNDDDLLILLNEFLTEARSSMGLALSLKPITECVTFDKVMELYKKFPWIHTEKFIVPQKGSNGRYRYIKTYNESIAAVQYIYRLKQCAEEKHSANSLSSTNLRGENAKSRASKVFMAVHSSTPIRAGEMESGIYMHLGPETYCTNLLLYSTSPTGRRSVSQLINGDTCDIDVHLDKDAKSRSVEKLNAIMKSMGLRLVFVKIPKILRPAFVKVKPAFVKIRSAFVKVKPGETPPPSSLNIDQEAMKHKLNYEKSIPVNMGNPFVKFKNPFVKVKDLINKEKNNV
;
A
#
# COMPACT_ATOMS: atom_id res chain seq x y z
N MET A 1 28.42 19.02 43.49
CA MET A 1 26.99 19.32 43.26
C MET A 1 26.47 18.17 42.40
N GLU A 2 25.78 17.22 43.01
CA GLU A 2 25.09 16.19 42.27
C GLU A 2 23.95 16.83 41.49
N THR A 3 24.11 16.92 40.19
CA THR A 3 23.01 17.30 39.31
C THR A 3 21.96 16.20 39.35
N SER A 4 20.81 16.50 39.95
CA SER A 4 19.69 15.58 39.98
C SER A 4 19.33 15.15 38.55
N ALA A 5 19.40 13.86 38.29
CA ALA A 5 19.04 13.29 37.00
C ALA A 5 17.63 13.71 36.60
N PRO A 6 17.37 14.05 35.33
CA PRO A 6 16.02 14.35 34.85
C PRO A 6 15.09 13.17 35.08
N LYS A 7 13.87 13.44 35.46
CA LYS A 7 12.83 12.43 35.71
C LYS A 7 11.94 12.30 34.48
N VAL A 8 11.78 11.11 33.97
CA VAL A 8 10.86 10.80 32.86
C VAL A 8 9.57 10.21 33.43
N MET A 9 8.44 10.78 33.05
CA MET A 9 7.12 10.23 33.34
C MET A 9 6.72 9.23 32.27
N ASN A 10 6.53 7.99 32.63
CA ASN A 10 6.11 6.92 31.73
C ASN A 10 4.67 6.49 32.04
N GLY A 11 3.72 6.82 31.17
CA GLY A 11 2.35 6.33 31.21
C GLY A 11 1.45 6.89 32.33
N ARG A 12 0.22 6.39 32.41
CA ARG A 12 -0.83 6.84 33.35
C ARG A 12 -0.58 6.53 34.81
N ASN A 13 0.35 5.62 35.11
CA ASN A 13 0.85 5.29 36.45
C ASN A 13 2.35 5.58 36.52
N ALA A 14 2.74 6.78 36.17
CA ALA A 14 4.11 7.18 36.03
C ALA A 14 4.91 6.93 37.32
N LYS A 15 5.70 5.87 37.31
CA LYS A 15 6.82 5.73 38.24
C LYS A 15 7.93 6.65 37.72
N LEU A 16 8.38 7.54 38.57
CA LEU A 16 9.53 8.39 38.26
C LEU A 16 10.79 7.54 38.32
N PHE A 17 11.40 7.29 37.18
CA PHE A 17 12.69 6.61 37.09
C PHE A 17 13.78 7.66 36.92
N PRO A 18 14.90 7.52 37.61
CA PRO A 18 16.08 8.34 37.34
C PRO A 18 16.59 7.97 35.95
N VAL A 19 16.74 8.97 35.08
CA VAL A 19 17.32 8.79 33.75
C VAL A 19 18.86 8.98 33.91
N PRO A 20 19.70 8.11 33.37
CA PRO A 20 21.15 8.31 33.34
C PRO A 20 21.51 9.66 32.72
N SER A 21 22.64 10.23 33.10
CA SER A 21 23.13 11.45 32.44
C SER A 21 23.26 11.22 30.94
N THR A 22 23.05 12.29 30.17
CA THR A 22 23.15 12.22 28.69
C THR A 22 24.50 11.66 28.26
N ASP A 23 25.58 12.02 28.98
CA ASP A 23 26.94 11.53 28.68
C ASP A 23 27.06 10.01 28.85
N LYS A 24 26.50 9.45 29.94
CA LYS A 24 26.47 7.99 30.14
C LYS A 24 25.66 7.27 29.08
N ILE A 25 24.52 7.84 28.67
CA ILE A 25 23.71 7.28 27.58
C ILE A 25 24.49 7.28 26.28
N LEU A 26 25.22 8.37 25.98
CA LEU A 26 26.05 8.47 24.80
C LEU A 26 27.24 7.52 24.86
N GLU A 27 27.94 7.42 26.00
CA GLU A 27 29.03 6.47 26.20
C GLU A 27 28.58 5.01 26.03
N GLU A 28 27.44 4.65 26.61
CA GLU A 28 26.88 3.29 26.46
C GLU A 28 26.42 3.04 25.02
N ALA A 29 25.86 4.06 24.34
CA ALA A 29 25.47 3.96 22.94
C ALA A 29 26.72 3.80 22.05
N HIS A 30 27.77 4.57 22.27
CA HIS A 30 29.02 4.44 21.52
C HIS A 30 29.72 3.09 21.78
N ALA A 31 29.59 2.55 22.96
CA ALA A 31 30.19 1.22 23.32
C ALA A 31 29.40 0.05 22.70
N LYS A 32 28.07 0.18 22.54
CA LYS A 32 27.20 -0.90 22.05
C LYS A 32 26.83 -0.75 20.58
N PHE A 33 26.75 0.47 20.07
CA PHE A 33 26.28 0.76 18.73
C PHE A 33 27.29 1.64 17.99
N ASP A 34 27.57 1.28 16.77
CA ASP A 34 28.27 2.18 15.87
C ASP A 34 27.30 3.31 15.47
N CYS A 35 27.51 4.47 16.05
CA CYS A 35 26.71 5.67 15.82
C CYS A 35 27.24 6.53 14.66
N SER A 36 27.88 5.93 13.67
CA SER A 36 28.26 6.63 12.45
C SER A 36 27.04 7.24 11.78
N LYS A 37 27.22 8.39 11.12
CA LYS A 37 26.11 9.08 10.42
C LYS A 37 25.45 8.17 9.40
N GLU A 38 26.23 7.32 8.76
CA GLU A 38 25.81 6.35 7.78
C GLU A 38 24.81 5.36 8.37
N LYS A 39 25.10 4.80 9.55
CA LYS A 39 24.22 3.84 10.20
C LYS A 39 22.95 4.45 10.79
N ILE A 40 23.02 5.67 11.30
CA ILE A 40 21.86 6.41 11.80
C ILE A 40 20.88 6.75 10.66
N LEU A 41 21.39 7.10 9.48
CA LEU A 41 20.62 7.50 8.33
C LEU A 41 20.33 6.36 7.34
N ALA A 42 20.63 5.09 7.69
CA ALA A 42 20.70 3.96 6.76
C ALA A 42 19.62 3.93 5.66
N SER A 43 18.34 3.95 6.01
CA SER A 43 17.27 3.97 5.01
C SER A 43 17.25 5.24 4.16
N GLY A 44 17.74 6.34 4.70
CA GLY A 44 17.86 7.62 3.99
C GLY A 44 19.02 7.67 3.02
N LEU A 45 20.05 6.89 3.26
CA LEU A 45 21.22 6.81 2.39
C LEU A 45 21.02 5.93 1.16
N ASN A 46 19.91 5.20 1.07
CA ASN A 46 19.50 4.53 -0.17
C ASN A 46 18.96 5.49 -1.24
N GLN A 47 19.12 6.78 -1.05
CA GLN A 47 18.80 7.82 -2.02
C GLN A 47 20.07 8.30 -2.72
N PRO A 48 20.41 7.84 -3.93
CA PRO A 48 21.49 8.42 -4.72
C PRO A 48 21.19 9.90 -5.00
N PHE A 49 22.22 10.71 -5.19
CA PHE A 49 22.05 12.15 -5.48
C PHE A 49 21.19 12.89 -4.42
N GLU A 50 21.34 12.53 -3.16
CA GLU A 50 20.61 13.15 -2.05
C GLU A 50 20.69 14.68 -2.08
N PRO A 51 21.87 15.32 -2.28
CA PRO A 51 22.00 16.77 -2.31
C PRO A 51 21.23 17.46 -3.45
N ALA A 52 20.90 16.75 -4.53
CA ALA A 52 20.16 17.28 -5.66
C ALA A 52 18.65 17.41 -5.43
N ASN A 53 18.17 17.12 -4.21
CA ASN A 53 16.76 17.13 -3.90
C ASN A 53 16.45 18.16 -2.81
N SER A 54 15.27 18.78 -2.90
CA SER A 54 14.78 19.69 -1.86
C SER A 54 14.51 18.95 -0.54
N SER A 55 14.69 19.63 0.60
CA SER A 55 14.47 19.03 1.92
C SER A 55 13.09 18.41 2.09
N PRO A 56 11.96 19.00 1.63
CA PRO A 56 10.67 18.34 1.68
C PRO A 56 10.62 17.01 0.93
N ARG A 57 11.34 16.90 -0.20
CA ARG A 57 11.38 15.67 -1.00
C ARG A 57 12.21 14.57 -0.34
N LYS A 58 13.28 14.91 0.34
CA LYS A 58 14.05 13.99 1.17
C LYS A 58 13.16 13.41 2.28
N ILE A 59 12.45 14.25 3.01
CA ILE A 59 11.49 13.80 4.05
C ILE A 59 10.38 12.92 3.47
N MET A 60 9.86 13.26 2.28
CA MET A 60 8.85 12.44 1.61
C MET A 60 9.39 11.06 1.23
N PHE A 61 10.64 10.97 0.79
CA PHE A 61 11.29 9.69 0.52
C PHE A 61 11.37 8.83 1.79
N TYR A 62 11.78 9.37 2.94
CA TYR A 62 11.77 8.65 4.21
C TYR A 62 10.38 8.16 4.60
N ASN A 63 9.37 9.02 4.48
CA ASN A 63 7.98 8.62 4.76
C ASN A 63 7.47 7.55 3.78
N GLN A 64 7.89 7.60 2.52
CA GLN A 64 7.55 6.58 1.52
C GLN A 64 8.24 5.26 1.82
N SER A 65 9.45 5.27 2.40
CA SER A 65 10.18 4.05 2.77
C SER A 65 9.40 3.17 3.75
N THR A 66 8.61 3.78 4.65
CA THR A 66 7.75 3.04 5.60
C THR A 66 6.45 2.52 4.97
N GLN A 67 6.16 2.90 3.74
CA GLN A 67 4.93 2.55 3.01
C GLN A 67 5.18 1.65 1.80
N ARG A 68 6.43 1.26 1.57
CA ARG A 68 6.78 0.34 0.48
C ARG A 68 6.31 -1.07 0.82
N VAL A 69 5.96 -1.81 -0.21
CA VAL A 69 5.65 -3.23 -0.12
C VAL A 69 6.81 -4.04 -0.70
N ASN A 70 7.08 -5.21 -0.13
CA ASN A 70 8.07 -6.11 -0.69
C ASN A 70 7.47 -6.76 -1.94
N LEU A 71 8.05 -6.47 -3.10
CA LEU A 71 7.61 -7.06 -4.36
C LEU A 71 7.86 -8.57 -4.38
N SER A 72 7.14 -9.28 -5.22
CA SER A 72 7.32 -10.74 -5.38
C SER A 72 8.68 -11.07 -6.02
N HIS A 73 9.12 -10.24 -6.94
CA HIS A 73 10.41 -10.37 -7.63
C HIS A 73 11.13 -9.03 -7.67
N PRO A 74 11.66 -8.56 -6.51
CA PRO A 74 12.42 -7.32 -6.46
C PRO A 74 13.78 -7.47 -7.14
N GLU A 75 14.35 -6.36 -7.58
CA GLU A 75 15.65 -6.28 -8.24
C GLU A 75 16.59 -5.36 -7.45
N VAL A 76 17.90 -5.58 -7.55
CA VAL A 76 18.90 -4.64 -7.05
C VAL A 76 18.88 -3.38 -7.93
N PRO A 77 18.96 -2.17 -7.35
CA PRO A 77 18.98 -0.95 -8.13
C PRO A 77 20.22 -0.87 -9.02
N LEU A 78 20.06 -0.45 -10.28
CA LEU A 78 21.16 -0.29 -11.21
C LEU A 78 22.20 0.74 -10.73
N ILE A 79 21.74 1.84 -10.11
CA ILE A 79 22.61 2.74 -9.36
C ILE A 79 22.39 2.47 -7.87
N SER A 80 23.33 1.77 -7.24
CA SER A 80 23.34 1.50 -5.80
C SER A 80 24.06 2.60 -5.03
N THR A 81 23.91 2.62 -3.73
CA THR A 81 24.55 3.58 -2.81
C THR A 81 25.61 2.94 -1.93
N SER A 82 25.83 1.64 -2.02
CA SER A 82 26.62 0.78 -1.11
C SER A 82 26.03 0.64 0.30
N TYR A 83 24.89 1.30 0.59
CA TYR A 83 24.23 1.17 1.89
C TYR A 83 23.13 0.10 1.89
N GLU A 84 22.79 -0.46 0.75
CA GLU A 84 21.85 -1.57 0.61
C GLU A 84 22.32 -2.80 1.43
N ASN A 85 23.62 -3.08 1.42
CA ASN A 85 24.22 -4.15 2.21
C ASN A 85 24.17 -3.88 3.73
N GLU A 86 24.39 -2.64 4.14
CA GLU A 86 24.30 -2.28 5.57
C GLU A 86 22.88 -2.50 6.10
N MET A 87 21.85 -2.26 5.30
CA MET A 87 20.48 -2.54 5.71
C MET A 87 20.26 -4.02 6.01
N GLY A 88 20.80 -4.93 5.19
CA GLY A 88 20.72 -6.37 5.42
C GLY A 88 21.39 -6.84 6.71
N LYS A 89 22.49 -6.20 7.10
CA LYS A 89 23.18 -6.52 8.35
C LYS A 89 22.35 -6.23 9.59
N TRP A 90 21.49 -5.22 9.55
CA TRP A 90 20.71 -4.75 10.69
C TRP A 90 19.22 -5.08 10.62
N SER A 91 18.79 -5.71 9.54
CA SER A 91 17.38 -6.05 9.35
C SER A 91 16.95 -7.22 10.24
N SER A 92 15.80 -7.06 10.90
CA SER A 92 15.12 -8.16 11.58
C SER A 92 14.49 -9.18 10.61
N SER A 93 14.40 -8.83 9.33
CA SER A 93 13.88 -9.71 8.27
C SER A 93 14.94 -10.69 7.73
N VAL A 94 16.17 -10.58 8.21
CA VAL A 94 17.27 -11.49 7.89
C VAL A 94 17.79 -12.09 9.19
N LEU A 95 17.59 -13.40 9.39
CA LEU A 95 18.05 -14.11 10.56
C LEU A 95 19.32 -14.89 10.23
N LYS A 96 20.45 -14.47 10.83
CA LYS A 96 21.73 -15.18 10.79
C LYS A 96 21.99 -15.87 12.12
N THR A 97 22.52 -17.07 12.08
CA THR A 97 22.91 -17.78 13.29
C THR A 97 24.11 -17.08 13.96
N SER A 98 23.95 -16.74 15.23
CA SER A 98 25.01 -16.09 16.03
C SER A 98 26.08 -17.08 16.54
N LYS A 99 25.73 -18.35 16.59
CA LYS A 99 26.54 -19.46 17.11
C LYS A 99 26.38 -20.69 16.22
N ASP A 100 27.22 -21.70 16.46
CA ASP A 100 27.01 -23.00 15.88
C ASP A 100 25.90 -23.73 16.63
N TRP A 101 24.96 -24.32 15.90
CA TRP A 101 23.78 -24.96 16.46
C TRP A 101 23.65 -26.42 16.01
N THR A 102 23.38 -27.32 16.96
CA THR A 102 22.94 -28.70 16.66
C THR A 102 21.43 -28.80 16.86
N VAL A 103 20.72 -29.35 15.91
CA VAL A 103 19.28 -29.56 16.00
C VAL A 103 18.98 -30.75 16.88
N LEU A 104 18.33 -30.54 18.02
CA LEU A 104 17.96 -31.63 18.96
C LEU A 104 16.55 -32.13 18.76
N ALA A 105 15.59 -31.23 18.38
CA ALA A 105 14.24 -31.62 18.10
C ALA A 105 13.68 -30.82 16.94
N ARG A 106 12.80 -31.45 16.17
CA ARG A 106 11.96 -30.81 15.13
C ARG A 106 10.51 -31.10 15.47
N ILE A 107 9.74 -30.06 15.80
CA ILE A 107 8.37 -30.17 16.27
C ILE A 107 7.46 -29.53 15.25
N GLU A 108 6.63 -30.35 14.61
CA GLU A 108 5.69 -29.90 13.58
C GLU A 108 4.43 -29.32 14.21
N LYS A 109 4.00 -28.15 13.74
CA LYS A 109 2.73 -27.52 14.20
C LYS A 109 1.52 -28.29 13.72
N TYR A 110 1.53 -28.76 12.47
CA TYR A 110 0.44 -29.50 11.85
C TYR A 110 0.83 -30.93 11.52
N SER A 111 0.01 -31.90 11.98
CA SER A 111 0.28 -33.33 11.75
C SER A 111 0.13 -33.75 10.30
N ASN A 112 -0.84 -33.15 9.60
CA ASN A 112 -1.24 -33.55 8.24
C ASN A 112 -0.41 -32.90 7.15
N ILE A 113 0.37 -31.84 7.48
CA ILE A 113 1.14 -31.04 6.50
C ILE A 113 2.56 -30.89 7.07
N PRO A 114 3.35 -32.00 7.13
CA PRO A 114 4.70 -31.96 7.65
C PRO A 114 5.58 -31.05 6.79
N GLY A 115 6.46 -30.29 7.43
CA GLY A 115 7.34 -29.35 6.77
C GLY A 115 6.71 -28.00 6.45
N HIS A 116 5.43 -27.81 6.69
CA HIS A 116 4.76 -26.52 6.41
C HIS A 116 5.11 -25.46 7.48
N HIS A 117 4.95 -25.79 8.74
CA HIS A 117 5.29 -24.93 9.87
C HIS A 117 5.84 -25.78 11.01
N PHE A 118 7.08 -25.56 11.39
CA PHE A 118 7.73 -26.31 12.44
C PHE A 118 8.73 -25.45 13.23
N PHE A 119 9.11 -25.97 14.38
CA PHE A 119 10.09 -25.36 15.26
C PHE A 119 11.26 -26.31 15.45
N LEU A 120 12.48 -25.78 15.30
CA LEU A 120 13.71 -26.51 15.61
C LEU A 120 14.18 -26.06 16.98
N ILE A 121 14.29 -26.99 17.92
CA ILE A 121 15.00 -26.75 19.19
C ILE A 121 16.45 -27.04 18.92
N VAL A 122 17.29 -26.04 19.11
CA VAL A 122 18.73 -26.10 18.79
C VAL A 122 19.55 -25.86 20.03
N TYR A 123 20.74 -26.49 20.08
CA TYR A 123 21.64 -26.47 21.21
C TYR A 123 23.06 -26.15 20.77
N ASN A 124 23.75 -25.34 21.58
CA ASN A 124 25.17 -25.06 21.42
C ASN A 124 25.96 -25.70 22.58
N GLU A 125 26.89 -26.59 22.26
CA GLU A 125 27.66 -27.34 23.26
C GLU A 125 28.64 -26.46 24.06
N GLU A 126 29.25 -25.47 23.42
CA GLU A 126 30.24 -24.60 24.06
C GLU A 126 29.62 -23.71 25.13
N THR A 127 28.47 -23.12 24.83
CA THR A 127 27.75 -22.19 25.74
C THR A 127 26.68 -22.87 26.56
N ARG A 128 26.40 -24.15 26.33
CA ARG A 128 25.28 -24.91 26.92
C ARG A 128 23.94 -24.20 26.79
N GLU A 129 23.72 -23.58 25.64
CA GLU A 129 22.53 -22.77 25.39
C GLU A 129 21.56 -23.48 24.48
N PHE A 130 20.27 -23.46 24.87
CA PHE A 130 19.15 -23.86 24.07
C PHE A 130 18.52 -22.64 23.41
N ASN A 131 18.17 -22.78 22.13
CA ASN A 131 17.44 -21.76 21.39
C ASN A 131 16.35 -22.41 20.50
N VAL A 132 15.48 -21.60 19.95
CA VAL A 132 14.44 -22.03 18.99
C VAL A 132 14.57 -21.30 17.67
N ILE A 133 14.45 -22.03 16.58
CA ILE A 133 14.38 -21.49 15.23
C ILE A 133 13.04 -21.93 14.65
N GLU A 134 12.15 -20.98 14.44
CA GLU A 134 10.84 -21.21 13.84
C GLU A 134 10.95 -21.18 12.33
N ARG A 135 10.43 -22.18 11.65
CA ARG A 135 10.22 -22.19 10.21
C ARG A 135 8.80 -21.78 9.90
N GLN A 136 8.64 -20.51 9.56
CA GLN A 136 7.43 -19.92 9.02
C GLN A 136 7.81 -19.16 7.75
N ASN A 137 7.11 -19.40 6.65
CA ASN A 137 7.47 -18.88 5.34
C ASN A 137 6.79 -17.53 5.00
N TYR A 138 6.15 -16.90 5.96
CA TYR A 138 5.52 -15.60 5.78
C TYR A 138 5.63 -14.73 7.03
N TYR A 139 5.47 -13.44 6.85
CA TYR A 139 5.27 -12.47 7.92
C TYR A 139 4.04 -11.62 7.60
N HIS A 140 3.12 -11.51 8.54
CA HIS A 140 1.97 -10.62 8.49
C HIS A 140 2.22 -9.42 9.40
N SER A 141 2.06 -8.19 8.87
CA SER A 141 2.27 -6.97 9.64
C SER A 141 0.95 -6.39 10.17
N THR A 142 0.21 -5.73 9.31
CA THR A 142 -1.08 -5.09 9.64
C THR A 142 -2.01 -5.13 8.44
N GLU A 143 -3.30 -5.25 8.66
CA GLU A 143 -4.33 -5.28 7.60
C GLU A 143 -4.07 -6.44 6.61
N SER A 144 -3.81 -6.13 5.35
CA SER A 144 -3.52 -7.09 4.29
C SER A 144 -2.05 -7.10 3.86
N PHE A 145 -1.15 -6.56 4.70
CA PHE A 145 0.26 -6.43 4.34
C PHE A 145 1.14 -7.40 5.09
N GLY A 146 2.05 -7.96 4.36
CA GLY A 146 3.06 -8.87 4.85
C GLY A 146 4.10 -9.12 3.77
N TYR A 147 4.93 -10.12 3.95
CA TYR A 147 5.90 -10.57 2.95
C TYR A 147 6.21 -12.05 3.12
N MET A 148 6.68 -12.65 2.04
CA MET A 148 7.14 -14.02 2.08
C MET A 148 8.56 -14.08 2.65
N ILE A 149 8.85 -15.17 3.35
CA ILE A 149 10.15 -15.46 3.96
C ILE A 149 10.72 -16.69 3.26
N ASP A 150 11.94 -16.56 2.75
CA ASP A 150 12.73 -17.68 2.30
C ASP A 150 13.37 -18.38 3.51
N THR A 151 13.06 -19.65 3.66
CA THR A 151 13.53 -20.52 4.75
C THR A 151 14.28 -21.74 4.21
N GLY A 152 14.72 -21.71 2.95
CA GLY A 152 15.32 -22.84 2.24
C GLY A 152 16.36 -23.64 3.03
N PRO A 153 17.30 -23.01 3.76
CA PRO A 153 18.27 -23.74 4.60
C PRO A 153 17.65 -24.56 5.72
N LEU A 154 16.44 -24.21 6.19
CA LEU A 154 15.73 -24.93 7.26
C LEU A 154 14.91 -26.11 6.74
N ASP A 155 14.48 -26.09 5.48
CA ASP A 155 13.53 -27.08 4.95
C ASP A 155 14.06 -28.51 5.08
N ASN A 156 15.36 -28.70 4.91
CA ASN A 156 16.06 -29.99 5.02
C ASN A 156 16.66 -30.25 6.41
N ALA A 157 16.48 -29.36 7.39
CA ALA A 157 17.04 -29.54 8.71
C ALA A 157 16.32 -30.68 9.46
N ALA A 158 17.05 -31.71 9.81
CA ALA A 158 16.59 -32.85 10.58
C ALA A 158 17.27 -32.87 11.97
N VAL A 159 16.78 -33.72 12.87
CA VAL A 159 17.42 -33.95 14.16
C VAL A 159 18.86 -34.46 13.93
N GLY A 160 19.81 -33.87 14.61
CA GLY A 160 21.24 -34.09 14.42
C GLY A 160 21.92 -33.24 13.37
N SER A 161 21.17 -32.42 12.59
CA SER A 161 21.77 -31.50 11.65
C SER A 161 22.54 -30.39 12.36
N PHE A 162 23.66 -29.99 11.74
CA PHE A 162 24.54 -28.93 12.24
C PHE A 162 24.36 -27.66 11.41
N ILE A 163 24.05 -26.55 12.06
CA ILE A 163 23.90 -25.23 11.45
C ILE A 163 25.05 -24.35 11.89
N LYS A 164 25.92 -24.00 10.94
CA LYS A 164 27.14 -23.23 11.21
C LYS A 164 26.82 -21.77 11.55
N LYS A 165 27.60 -21.17 12.41
CA LYS A 165 27.56 -19.73 12.70
C LYS A 165 27.64 -18.89 11.42
N GLY A 166 26.82 -17.87 11.32
CA GLY A 166 26.74 -16.98 10.16
C GLY A 166 25.85 -17.48 9.02
N THR A 167 25.29 -18.70 9.16
CA THR A 167 24.30 -19.19 8.16
C THR A 167 23.03 -18.31 8.20
N VAL A 168 22.59 -17.83 7.05
CA VAL A 168 21.31 -17.15 6.91
C VAL A 168 20.23 -18.21 6.86
N VAL A 169 19.41 -18.32 7.90
CA VAL A 169 18.36 -19.34 8.03
C VAL A 169 16.99 -18.85 7.61
N LYS A 170 16.78 -17.54 7.66
CA LYS A 170 15.57 -16.87 7.18
C LYS A 170 15.96 -15.56 6.52
N LYS A 171 15.35 -15.23 5.37
CA LYS A 171 15.44 -13.90 4.78
C LYS A 171 14.13 -13.53 4.09
N SER A 172 13.74 -12.26 4.14
CA SER A 172 12.63 -11.80 3.31
C SER A 172 13.07 -11.70 1.85
N THR A 173 12.10 -11.72 0.93
CA THR A 173 12.35 -11.54 -0.51
C THR A 173 12.99 -10.19 -0.85
N ALA A 174 12.95 -9.22 0.08
CA ALA A 174 13.59 -7.92 -0.07
C ALA A 174 15.13 -7.94 0.13
N TYR A 175 15.76 -9.10 0.23
CA TYR A 175 17.21 -9.24 0.36
C TYR A 175 17.73 -10.32 -0.58
N ASP A 176 18.82 -10.00 -1.29
CA ASP A 176 19.52 -10.95 -2.15
C ASP A 176 20.38 -11.93 -1.35
N GLU A 177 21.13 -12.77 -2.04
CA GLU A 177 22.03 -13.78 -1.41
C GLU A 177 23.20 -13.13 -0.68
N TYR A 178 23.61 -11.94 -1.08
CA TYR A 178 24.70 -11.19 -0.47
C TYR A 178 24.25 -10.30 0.70
N GLY A 179 22.93 -10.17 0.89
CA GLY A 179 22.33 -9.33 1.93
C GLY A 179 22.08 -7.88 1.50
N ASN A 180 22.11 -7.60 0.20
CA ASN A 180 21.71 -6.30 -0.31
C ASN A 180 20.20 -6.14 -0.25
N HIS A 181 19.76 -4.98 0.20
CA HIS A 181 18.34 -4.64 0.25
C HIS A 181 17.80 -4.30 -1.13
N MET A 182 16.70 -4.94 -1.50
CA MET A 182 16.00 -4.75 -2.77
C MET A 182 14.49 -4.78 -2.54
N ASP A 183 13.83 -3.65 -2.59
CA ASP A 183 12.37 -3.52 -2.38
C ASP A 183 11.64 -2.86 -3.56
N GLY A 184 12.34 -2.67 -4.68
CA GLY A 184 11.84 -2.07 -5.90
C GLY A 184 12.26 -2.85 -7.14
N ILE A 185 12.07 -2.22 -8.29
CA ILE A 185 12.34 -2.82 -9.59
C ILE A 185 12.89 -1.78 -10.58
N ASN A 186 13.75 -2.22 -11.47
CA ASN A 186 14.30 -1.42 -12.54
C ASN A 186 13.34 -1.36 -13.73
N LEU A 187 12.82 -0.17 -14.05
CA LEU A 187 11.90 0.05 -15.17
C LEU A 187 12.42 1.15 -16.09
N VAL A 188 12.17 1.02 -17.38
CA VAL A 188 12.51 2.04 -18.36
C VAL A 188 11.54 3.21 -18.22
N CYS A 189 12.03 4.31 -17.69
CA CYS A 189 11.25 5.51 -17.40
C CYS A 189 11.56 6.63 -18.39
N SER A 190 10.57 7.47 -18.66
CA SER A 190 10.75 8.74 -19.36
C SER A 190 9.89 9.84 -18.75
N TYR A 191 10.43 11.06 -18.75
CA TYR A 191 9.77 12.27 -18.25
C TYR A 191 9.31 13.14 -19.41
N VAL A 192 8.09 12.93 -19.87
CA VAL A 192 7.52 13.63 -21.02
C VAL A 192 6.09 14.10 -20.72
N SER A 193 5.65 15.15 -21.42
CA SER A 193 4.26 15.58 -21.34
C SER A 193 3.36 14.58 -22.07
N HIS A 194 2.33 14.10 -21.38
CA HIS A 194 1.31 13.24 -21.94
C HIS A 194 -0.07 13.60 -21.39
N PRO A 195 -1.15 13.54 -22.18
CA PRO A 195 -2.49 13.93 -21.73
C PRO A 195 -3.00 13.20 -20.49
N LYS A 196 -2.55 11.97 -20.27
CA LYS A 196 -2.94 11.14 -19.12
C LYS A 196 -2.01 11.30 -17.89
N THR A 197 -0.95 12.10 -17.99
CA THR A 197 0.03 12.35 -16.93
C THR A 197 0.20 13.84 -16.65
N THR A 198 -0.90 14.57 -16.50
CA THR A 198 -0.86 16.05 -16.42
C THR A 198 -0.21 16.59 -15.16
N GLU A 199 -0.32 15.87 -14.02
CA GLU A 199 0.35 16.23 -12.76
C GLU A 199 1.05 15.01 -12.15
N ASP A 200 0.46 14.41 -11.11
CA ASP A 200 0.96 13.21 -10.42
C ASP A 200 0.64 11.86 -11.11
N PRO A 201 -0.30 11.76 -12.06
CA PRO A 201 -0.59 10.50 -12.70
C PRO A 201 0.59 9.95 -13.47
N VAL A 202 0.70 8.62 -13.46
CA VAL A 202 1.73 7.84 -14.14
C VAL A 202 1.06 6.85 -15.08
N ARG A 203 1.64 6.68 -16.27
CA ARG A 203 1.19 5.68 -17.23
C ARG A 203 2.16 4.51 -17.23
N LEU A 204 1.65 3.27 -17.12
CA LEU A 204 2.44 2.05 -17.06
C LEU A 204 2.23 1.17 -18.28
N SER A 205 3.28 0.43 -18.69
CA SER A 205 3.16 -0.72 -19.58
C SER A 205 2.54 -1.91 -18.82
N ARG A 206 1.93 -2.83 -19.57
CA ARG A 206 1.36 -4.05 -18.99
C ARG A 206 2.44 -4.97 -18.42
N SER A 207 3.60 -5.02 -19.04
CA SER A 207 4.74 -5.78 -18.54
C SER A 207 5.27 -5.20 -17.23
N ALA A 208 5.43 -3.88 -17.14
CA ALA A 208 5.82 -3.20 -15.89
C ALA A 208 4.78 -3.42 -14.77
N ALA A 209 3.50 -3.37 -15.11
CA ALA A 209 2.43 -3.63 -14.15
C ALA A 209 2.50 -5.04 -13.55
N LYS A 210 2.83 -6.06 -14.35
CA LYS A 210 3.02 -7.43 -13.85
C LYS A 210 4.22 -7.55 -12.91
N LYS A 211 5.32 -6.87 -13.24
CA LYS A 211 6.53 -6.87 -12.41
C LYS A 211 6.33 -6.18 -11.06
N LEU A 212 5.37 -5.25 -10.94
CA LEU A 212 5.04 -4.53 -9.70
C LEU A 212 4.04 -5.28 -8.81
N SER A 213 3.87 -6.59 -8.97
CA SER A 213 3.05 -7.41 -8.07
C SER A 213 3.76 -7.64 -6.72
N PHE A 214 2.96 -7.87 -5.68
CA PHE A 214 3.47 -8.20 -4.35
C PHE A 214 2.61 -9.25 -3.65
N PRO A 215 3.22 -10.06 -2.75
CA PRO A 215 2.49 -11.02 -1.94
C PRO A 215 1.64 -10.30 -0.89
N MET A 216 0.33 -10.33 -1.07
CA MET A 216 -0.62 -9.82 -0.10
C MET A 216 -0.99 -10.93 0.88
N ILE A 217 -0.74 -10.72 2.16
CA ILE A 217 -1.07 -11.66 3.22
C ILE A 217 -2.15 -11.05 4.09
N SER A 218 -3.36 -11.51 3.91
CA SER A 218 -4.54 -11.02 4.63
C SER A 218 -4.85 -11.92 5.81
N LYS A 219 -5.16 -11.33 6.95
CA LYS A 219 -5.65 -12.03 8.14
C LYS A 219 -7.16 -11.85 8.26
N CYS A 220 -7.90 -12.93 8.30
CA CYS A 220 -9.31 -12.93 8.59
C CYS A 220 -9.56 -13.53 9.98
N GLU A 221 -10.35 -12.86 10.81
CA GLU A 221 -10.75 -13.33 12.13
C GLU A 221 -12.22 -13.72 12.11
N LEU A 222 -12.49 -15.01 12.30
CA LEU A 222 -13.82 -15.54 12.46
C LEU A 222 -14.12 -15.70 13.95
N ILE A 223 -15.23 -15.15 14.42
CA ILE A 223 -15.70 -15.35 15.79
C ILE A 223 -16.98 -16.13 15.74
N ILE A 224 -16.95 -17.34 16.25
CA ILE A 224 -18.12 -18.23 16.39
C ILE A 224 -18.56 -18.16 17.84
N ASN A 225 -19.68 -17.50 18.09
CA ASN A 225 -20.30 -17.41 19.41
C ASN A 225 -21.17 -18.63 19.69
N ASP A 226 -21.68 -18.79 20.92
CA ASP A 226 -22.55 -19.91 21.32
C ASP A 226 -23.84 -19.99 20.49
N ASN A 227 -24.27 -18.87 19.90
CA ASN A 227 -25.43 -18.78 19.02
C ASN A 227 -25.06 -18.82 17.52
N GLY A 228 -23.78 -19.01 17.19
CA GLY A 228 -23.27 -19.05 15.83
C GLY A 228 -23.22 -20.47 15.28
N ILE A 229 -23.81 -20.67 14.13
CA ILE A 229 -23.76 -21.94 13.39
C ILE A 229 -22.90 -21.70 12.13
N PRO A 230 -21.71 -22.29 12.05
CA PRO A 230 -20.93 -22.20 10.84
C PRO A 230 -21.56 -23.00 9.71
N LEU A 231 -21.48 -22.48 8.49
CA LEU A 231 -22.07 -23.11 7.31
C LEU A 231 -21.05 -23.98 6.58
N ASN A 232 -21.48 -25.13 6.08
CA ASN A 232 -20.63 -26.04 5.30
C ASN A 232 -20.47 -25.52 3.86
N LEU A 233 -19.49 -24.67 3.63
CA LEU A 233 -19.23 -24.06 2.32
C LEU A 233 -18.26 -24.88 1.44
N TYR A 234 -17.38 -25.66 2.05
CA TYR A 234 -16.29 -26.38 1.36
C TYR A 234 -16.39 -27.90 1.47
N GLY A 235 -17.31 -28.39 2.30
CA GLY A 235 -17.58 -29.82 2.40
C GLY A 235 -18.30 -30.38 1.16
N ASN A 236 -18.35 -31.71 1.08
CA ASN A 236 -19.02 -32.42 0.01
C ASN A 236 -20.39 -32.97 0.50
N ASN A 237 -21.16 -33.54 -0.44
CA ASN A 237 -22.45 -34.16 -0.12
C ASN A 237 -22.32 -35.53 0.56
N ASP A 238 -21.10 -36.08 0.67
CA ASP A 238 -20.81 -37.41 1.23
C ASP A 238 -20.58 -37.38 2.75
N GLY A 239 -20.87 -36.23 3.39
CA GLY A 239 -20.80 -36.04 4.84
C GLY A 239 -19.53 -35.39 5.38
N GLU A 240 -18.62 -34.98 4.52
CA GLU A 240 -17.50 -34.16 4.94
C GLU A 240 -17.98 -32.72 5.21
N TYR A 241 -17.76 -32.24 6.44
CA TYR A 241 -18.13 -30.88 6.83
C TYR A 241 -16.89 -29.97 6.89
N LYS A 242 -16.88 -28.95 6.05
CA LYS A 242 -15.81 -27.92 6.03
C LYS A 242 -16.40 -26.52 6.03
N ILE A 243 -16.05 -25.73 7.02
CA ILE A 243 -16.48 -24.33 7.20
C ILE A 243 -15.72 -23.40 6.26
N PHE A 244 -14.41 -23.64 6.12
CA PHE A 244 -13.45 -22.85 5.34
C PHE A 244 -12.45 -23.79 4.65
N PRO A 245 -11.68 -23.30 3.66
CA PRO A 245 -10.65 -24.11 3.01
C PRO A 245 -9.53 -24.46 3.99
N ASP A 246 -9.01 -25.68 3.90
CA ASP A 246 -7.83 -26.11 4.65
C ASP A 246 -6.56 -25.40 4.14
N ILE A 247 -5.48 -25.49 4.93
CA ILE A 247 -4.17 -24.97 4.54
C ILE A 247 -3.74 -25.57 3.21
N GLY A 248 -3.38 -24.69 2.25
CA GLY A 248 -3.00 -25.08 0.89
C GLY A 248 -4.14 -25.08 -0.11
N GLU A 249 -5.40 -24.96 0.31
CA GLU A 249 -6.56 -24.85 -0.58
C GLU A 249 -6.85 -23.39 -0.98
N SER A 250 -7.50 -23.21 -2.12
CA SER A 250 -7.90 -21.90 -2.62
C SER A 250 -9.34 -21.57 -2.19
N ILE A 251 -9.60 -20.27 -2.02
CA ILE A 251 -10.94 -19.77 -1.69
C ILE A 251 -11.81 -19.76 -2.94
N ASN A 252 -12.98 -20.36 -2.87
CA ASN A 252 -13.92 -20.46 -3.98
C ASN A 252 -14.82 -19.21 -4.04
N ASN A 253 -14.92 -18.60 -5.21
CA ASN A 253 -15.80 -17.45 -5.49
C ASN A 253 -15.68 -16.29 -4.48
N GLY A 254 -14.51 -16.11 -3.87
CA GLY A 254 -14.26 -15.03 -2.91
C GLY A 254 -14.98 -15.19 -1.56
N LEU A 255 -15.64 -16.30 -1.28
CA LEU A 255 -16.34 -16.54 -0.02
C LEU A 255 -15.53 -17.49 0.88
N LEU A 256 -14.87 -16.93 1.90
CA LEU A 256 -14.02 -17.68 2.82
C LEU A 256 -14.82 -18.51 3.81
N ALA A 257 -15.79 -17.91 4.48
CA ALA A 257 -16.64 -18.58 5.47
C ALA A 257 -17.96 -17.82 5.63
N ALA A 258 -18.98 -18.50 6.14
CA ALA A 258 -20.21 -17.86 6.58
C ALA A 258 -20.70 -18.49 7.89
N ILE A 259 -21.21 -17.64 8.78
CA ILE A 259 -21.71 -18.03 10.10
C ILE A 259 -23.13 -17.49 10.23
N ARG A 260 -24.06 -18.37 10.52
CA ARG A 260 -25.45 -18.01 10.81
C ARG A 260 -25.58 -17.74 12.30
N ASN A 261 -26.01 -16.53 12.67
CA ASN A 261 -26.21 -16.14 14.06
C ASN A 261 -27.71 -16.19 14.41
N GLU A 262 -28.06 -16.96 15.40
CA GLU A 262 -29.42 -17.02 15.92
C GLU A 262 -29.56 -16.10 17.14
N ASN A 263 -30.40 -15.07 17.07
CA ASN A 263 -30.75 -14.23 18.22
C ASN A 263 -31.77 -14.97 19.13
N LYS A 264 -31.26 -15.69 20.14
CA LYS A 264 -32.09 -16.43 21.10
C LYS A 264 -32.71 -15.56 22.19
N ASP A 265 -32.18 -14.37 22.43
CA ASP A 265 -32.47 -13.53 23.60
C ASP A 265 -33.63 -12.56 23.43
N ASP A 266 -34.24 -12.47 22.24
CA ASP A 266 -35.32 -11.51 22.01
C ASP A 266 -36.67 -12.11 22.43
N ILE A 267 -36.98 -11.98 23.74
CA ILE A 267 -38.20 -12.48 24.40
C ILE A 267 -39.48 -11.97 23.70
N PHE A 268 -39.41 -10.83 23.05
CA PHE A 268 -40.55 -10.23 22.36
C PHE A 268 -40.95 -11.02 21.10
N PHE A 269 -40.03 -11.68 20.44
CA PHE A 269 -40.24 -12.39 19.20
C PHE A 269 -40.45 -13.91 19.36
N ASN A 270 -40.17 -14.47 20.53
CA ASN A 270 -40.40 -15.87 20.82
C ASN A 270 -41.90 -16.31 20.73
N GLN A 271 -42.83 -15.35 20.78
CA GLN A 271 -44.26 -15.61 20.64
C GLN A 271 -44.77 -15.72 19.19
N ALA A 272 -43.95 -15.27 18.21
CA ALA A 272 -44.32 -15.29 16.78
C ALA A 272 -43.47 -16.26 15.95
N LYS A 273 -43.19 -17.44 16.50
CA LYS A 273 -42.19 -18.41 16.03
C LYS A 273 -42.24 -18.84 14.56
N ASN A 274 -43.34 -18.67 13.83
CA ASN A 274 -43.47 -19.26 12.50
C ASN A 274 -43.35 -18.31 11.31
N ARG A 275 -43.25 -17.01 11.52
CA ARG A 275 -43.10 -16.02 10.42
C ARG A 275 -41.98 -15.01 10.61
N LEU A 276 -41.44 -14.90 11.79
CA LEU A 276 -40.41 -13.91 12.13
C LEU A 276 -39.04 -14.54 12.37
N SER A 277 -38.93 -15.88 12.36
CA SER A 277 -37.64 -16.58 12.48
C SER A 277 -36.64 -16.21 11.39
N GLU A 278 -37.13 -15.94 10.19
CA GLU A 278 -36.27 -15.47 9.07
C GLU A 278 -35.71 -14.04 9.27
N ILE A 279 -36.36 -13.23 10.10
CA ILE A 279 -35.94 -11.84 10.36
C ILE A 279 -34.87 -11.78 11.45
N HIS A 280 -34.77 -12.83 12.30
CA HIS A 280 -33.83 -12.89 13.41
C HIS A 280 -32.55 -13.69 13.12
N ILE A 281 -32.42 -14.21 11.92
CA ILE A 281 -31.24 -14.90 11.45
C ILE A 281 -30.38 -13.89 10.72
N ASP A 282 -29.18 -13.65 11.22
CA ASP A 282 -28.19 -12.80 10.59
C ASP A 282 -27.01 -13.66 10.15
N ASP A 283 -26.70 -13.66 8.85
CA ASP A 283 -25.58 -14.38 8.30
C ASP A 283 -24.37 -13.45 8.18
N SER A 284 -23.32 -13.74 8.92
CA SER A 284 -22.03 -13.05 8.79
C SER A 284 -21.20 -13.73 7.71
N CYS A 285 -21.04 -13.07 6.57
CA CYS A 285 -20.24 -13.56 5.46
C CYS A 285 -18.85 -12.93 5.49
N TYR A 286 -17.82 -13.77 5.37
CA TYR A 286 -16.41 -13.38 5.29
C TYR A 286 -15.92 -13.62 3.88
N THR A 287 -15.49 -12.54 3.22
CA THR A 287 -15.04 -12.57 1.83
C THR A 287 -13.56 -12.27 1.73
N LEU A 288 -12.84 -13.12 1.02
CA LEU A 288 -11.42 -12.96 0.72
C LEU A 288 -11.09 -13.77 -0.55
N GLU A 289 -10.05 -13.37 -1.27
CA GLU A 289 -9.56 -14.11 -2.43
C GLU A 289 -8.12 -14.56 -2.18
N GLY A 290 -7.79 -15.77 -2.61
CA GLY A 290 -6.44 -16.29 -2.52
C GLY A 290 -6.38 -17.74 -2.02
N LYS A 291 -5.20 -18.10 -1.48
CA LYS A 291 -4.87 -19.42 -0.97
C LYS A 291 -4.63 -19.36 0.53
N VAL A 292 -5.22 -20.26 1.28
CA VAL A 292 -5.01 -20.35 2.75
C VAL A 292 -3.58 -20.85 3.02
N ILE A 293 -2.84 -20.10 3.83
CA ILE A 293 -1.44 -20.40 4.16
C ILE A 293 -1.25 -20.77 5.65
N ASP A 294 -2.13 -20.34 6.54
CA ASP A 294 -2.06 -20.71 7.96
C ASP A 294 -3.43 -20.57 8.63
N ILE A 295 -3.70 -21.39 9.66
CA ILE A 295 -4.95 -21.38 10.43
C ILE A 295 -4.62 -21.56 11.90
N ASN A 296 -5.08 -20.63 12.74
CA ASN A 296 -4.98 -20.75 14.19
C ASN A 296 -6.39 -20.76 14.80
N VAL A 297 -6.69 -21.77 15.60
CA VAL A 297 -7.98 -21.91 16.29
C VAL A 297 -7.79 -21.76 17.79
N TYR A 298 -8.55 -20.85 18.39
CA TYR A 298 -8.53 -20.56 19.81
C TYR A 298 -9.89 -20.87 20.42
N SER A 299 -9.90 -21.79 21.39
CA SER A 299 -11.10 -22.14 22.17
C SER A 299 -10.95 -21.65 23.61
N ASN A 300 -12.00 -21.01 24.13
CA ASN A 300 -12.09 -20.62 25.54
C ASN A 300 -12.75 -21.68 26.41
N LYS A 301 -13.03 -22.87 25.86
CA LYS A 301 -13.55 -23.98 26.64
C LYS A 301 -12.50 -24.45 27.64
N GLN A 302 -12.92 -24.56 28.90
CA GLN A 302 -12.04 -24.97 29.99
C GLN A 302 -12.07 -26.50 30.19
N PRO A 303 -10.93 -27.15 30.41
CA PRO A 303 -10.89 -28.58 30.68
C PRO A 303 -11.61 -28.92 31.97
N GLN A 304 -12.47 -29.96 31.93
CA GLN A 304 -13.11 -30.50 33.12
C GLN A 304 -12.25 -31.62 33.73
N PRO A 305 -12.17 -31.74 35.05
CA PRO A 305 -11.40 -32.82 35.68
C PRO A 305 -11.89 -34.21 35.24
N GLY A 306 -11.01 -34.98 34.58
CA GLY A 306 -11.30 -36.34 34.14
C GLY A 306 -11.92 -36.47 32.74
N GLU A 307 -12.16 -35.38 32.04
CA GLU A 307 -12.62 -35.35 30.64
C GLU A 307 -11.42 -35.57 29.71
N SER A 308 -11.56 -36.45 28.71
CA SER A 308 -10.55 -36.60 27.66
C SER A 308 -10.58 -35.37 26.72
N GLU A 309 -9.45 -35.03 26.05
CA GLU A 309 -9.44 -33.94 25.08
C GLU A 309 -10.42 -34.16 23.92
N ASP A 310 -10.55 -35.41 23.49
CA ASP A 310 -11.50 -35.77 22.43
C ASP A 310 -12.95 -35.53 22.83
N ASP A 311 -13.29 -35.85 24.09
CA ASP A 311 -14.66 -35.63 24.62
C ASP A 311 -14.90 -34.12 24.83
N MET A 312 -13.90 -33.43 25.34
CA MET A 312 -13.97 -31.96 25.55
C MET A 312 -14.29 -31.17 24.28
N TYR A 313 -13.71 -31.57 23.15
CA TYR A 313 -13.91 -30.89 21.87
C TYR A 313 -14.91 -31.61 20.95
N SER A 314 -15.59 -32.62 21.42
CA SER A 314 -16.59 -33.37 20.64
C SER A 314 -17.79 -32.55 20.19
N CYS A 315 -18.04 -31.40 20.83
CA CYS A 315 -19.12 -30.47 20.44
C CYS A 315 -18.75 -29.58 19.22
N TYR A 316 -17.52 -29.63 18.79
CA TYR A 316 -17.06 -28.82 17.64
C TYR A 316 -17.04 -29.67 16.37
N GLU A 317 -17.17 -28.99 15.23
CA GLU A 317 -16.99 -29.60 13.93
C GLU A 317 -15.60 -30.23 13.80
N GLU A 318 -15.49 -31.33 13.11
CA GLU A 318 -14.25 -32.12 12.99
C GLU A 318 -13.08 -31.29 12.45
N GLN A 319 -13.35 -30.35 11.55
CA GLN A 319 -12.32 -29.44 11.03
C GLN A 319 -11.72 -28.56 12.14
N LEU A 320 -12.55 -27.93 12.98
CA LEU A 320 -12.11 -27.10 14.09
C LEU A 320 -11.38 -27.91 15.14
N LYS A 321 -11.93 -29.10 15.50
CA LYS A 321 -11.35 -30.05 16.43
C LYS A 321 -9.92 -30.43 16.01
N LYS A 322 -9.71 -30.75 14.73
CA LYS A 322 -8.40 -31.11 14.18
C LYS A 322 -7.34 -30.03 14.47
N TYR A 323 -7.62 -28.75 14.16
CA TYR A 323 -6.66 -27.67 14.38
C TYR A 323 -6.41 -27.39 15.87
N ILE A 324 -7.42 -27.57 16.73
CA ILE A 324 -7.25 -27.43 18.19
C ILE A 324 -6.35 -28.55 18.72
N LEU A 325 -6.59 -29.79 18.31
CA LEU A 325 -5.80 -30.95 18.77
C LEU A 325 -4.36 -30.89 18.25
N ASP A 326 -4.13 -30.42 17.02
CA ASP A 326 -2.78 -30.20 16.50
C ASP A 326 -2.02 -29.14 17.30
N ASP A 327 -2.64 -27.99 17.65
CA ASP A 327 -2.01 -26.96 18.49
C ASP A 327 -1.68 -27.51 19.90
N ARG A 328 -2.57 -28.29 20.49
CA ARG A 328 -2.34 -28.92 21.80
C ARG A 328 -1.26 -29.99 21.76
N ARG A 329 -1.21 -30.82 20.70
CA ARG A 329 -0.14 -31.78 20.47
C ARG A 329 1.20 -31.08 20.39
N PHE A 330 1.30 -30.04 19.55
CA PHE A 330 2.49 -29.21 19.43
C PHE A 330 2.92 -28.65 20.80
N CYS A 331 2.00 -28.10 21.58
CA CYS A 331 2.30 -27.55 22.90
C CYS A 331 2.83 -28.64 23.86
N ARG A 332 2.26 -29.85 23.83
CA ARG A 332 2.77 -30.99 24.66
C ARG A 332 4.16 -31.37 24.26
N GLU A 333 4.45 -31.57 22.98
CA GLU A 333 5.77 -31.95 22.52
C GLU A 333 6.85 -30.94 22.94
N VAL A 334 6.52 -29.62 22.88
CA VAL A 334 7.44 -28.56 23.35
C VAL A 334 7.66 -28.64 24.87
N VAL A 335 6.56 -28.79 25.64
CA VAL A 335 6.65 -28.83 27.11
C VAL A 335 7.36 -30.10 27.58
N ASP A 336 7.03 -31.27 27.02
CA ASP A 336 7.62 -32.53 27.37
C ASP A 336 9.13 -32.54 27.08
N PHE A 337 9.55 -32.00 25.94
CA PHE A 337 10.96 -31.88 25.58
C PHE A 337 11.72 -30.93 26.51
N MET A 338 11.16 -29.76 26.80
CA MET A 338 11.87 -28.71 27.53
C MET A 338 11.76 -28.80 29.07
N SER A 339 10.81 -29.56 29.62
CA SER A 339 10.54 -29.65 31.06
C SER A 339 11.78 -29.98 31.90
N ASN A 340 12.67 -30.83 31.38
CA ASN A 340 13.90 -31.27 32.09
C ASN A 340 15.05 -30.23 32.02
N TYR A 341 14.97 -29.25 31.15
CA TYR A 341 16.05 -28.30 30.86
C TYR A 341 15.78 -26.90 31.37
N ILE A 342 14.51 -26.48 31.44
CA ILE A 342 14.14 -25.07 31.67
C ILE A 342 14.41 -24.61 33.12
N GLU A 343 14.35 -25.54 34.09
CA GLU A 343 14.60 -25.25 35.50
C GLU A 343 16.04 -25.65 35.94
N ASN A 344 16.82 -26.24 35.04
CA ASN A 344 18.14 -26.70 35.34
C ASN A 344 19.17 -25.59 35.14
N SER A 345 19.84 -25.18 36.23
CA SER A 345 20.85 -24.11 36.23
C SER A 345 22.11 -24.40 35.39
N ASP A 346 22.30 -25.64 34.95
CA ASP A 346 23.45 -26.03 34.13
C ASP A 346 23.30 -25.63 32.67
N TYR A 347 22.09 -25.21 32.25
CA TYR A 347 21.78 -24.83 30.89
C TYR A 347 21.29 -23.38 30.81
N HIS A 348 21.57 -22.75 29.68
CA HIS A 348 21.04 -21.45 29.36
C HIS A 348 19.92 -21.61 28.34
N VAL A 349 18.73 -21.14 28.65
CA VAL A 349 17.59 -21.14 27.73
C VAL A 349 17.37 -19.72 27.17
N SER A 350 17.29 -19.59 25.84
CA SER A 350 17.03 -18.29 25.22
C SER A 350 15.66 -17.75 25.60
N TYR A 351 15.53 -16.43 25.61
CA TYR A 351 14.28 -15.75 25.95
C TYR A 351 13.11 -16.20 25.05
N GLU A 352 13.39 -16.37 23.75
CA GLU A 352 12.40 -16.82 22.77
C GLU A 352 11.89 -18.23 23.05
N LEU A 353 12.77 -19.13 23.41
CA LEU A 353 12.39 -20.49 23.74
C LEU A 353 11.68 -20.59 25.12
N GLU A 354 12.12 -19.83 26.11
CA GLU A 354 11.41 -19.72 27.39
C GLU A 354 10.00 -19.17 27.20
N LYS A 355 9.86 -18.13 26.38
CA LYS A 355 8.56 -17.53 26.02
C LYS A 355 7.64 -18.53 25.33
N LEU A 356 8.16 -19.30 24.38
CA LEU A 356 7.41 -20.37 23.70
C LEU A 356 6.96 -21.43 24.69
N TYR A 357 7.87 -21.92 25.54
CA TYR A 357 7.54 -22.91 26.57
C TYR A 357 6.42 -22.44 27.49
N ARG A 358 6.54 -21.24 28.07
CA ARG A 358 5.51 -20.68 28.98
C ARG A 358 4.15 -20.44 28.25
N LEU A 359 4.20 -20.10 26.97
CA LEU A 359 2.97 -19.99 26.17
C LEU A 359 2.31 -21.34 25.99
N CYS A 360 3.07 -22.39 25.65
CA CYS A 360 2.59 -23.75 25.48
C CYS A 360 2.03 -24.32 26.81
N GLU A 361 2.76 -24.16 27.93
CA GLU A 361 2.32 -24.53 29.25
C GLU A 361 0.98 -23.86 29.62
N LYS A 362 0.88 -22.53 29.41
CA LYS A 362 -0.36 -21.79 29.66
C LYS A 362 -1.52 -22.30 28.81
N LYS A 363 -1.28 -22.62 27.53
CA LYS A 363 -2.31 -23.17 26.64
C LYS A 363 -2.81 -24.54 27.12
N LEU A 364 -1.93 -25.40 27.59
CA LEU A 364 -2.29 -26.73 28.12
C LEU A 364 -3.11 -26.64 29.40
N HIS A 365 -2.84 -25.67 30.27
CA HIS A 365 -3.56 -25.45 31.53
C HIS A 365 -4.86 -24.64 31.39
N GLY A 366 -5.35 -24.37 30.17
CA GLY A 366 -6.61 -23.69 29.93
C GLY A 366 -6.49 -22.16 29.93
N ALA A 367 -5.76 -21.64 28.96
CA ALA A 367 -5.67 -20.20 28.75
C ALA A 367 -7.01 -19.60 28.33
N GLN A 368 -7.38 -18.44 28.90
CA GLN A 368 -8.45 -17.61 28.38
C GLN A 368 -7.91 -16.63 27.34
N TYR A 369 -8.50 -16.68 26.17
CA TYR A 369 -8.17 -15.76 25.05
C TYR A 369 -9.14 -14.59 25.03
N ILE A 370 -8.65 -13.43 24.67
CA ILE A 370 -9.42 -12.20 24.51
C ILE A 370 -9.19 -11.63 23.09
N ASN A 371 -10.24 -11.01 22.54
CA ASN A 371 -10.17 -10.31 21.28
C ASN A 371 -10.49 -8.82 21.53
N ASP A 372 -9.60 -7.89 21.13
CA ASP A 372 -9.75 -6.44 21.34
C ASP A 372 -10.17 -6.05 22.77
N GLY A 373 -9.60 -6.73 23.77
CA GLY A 373 -9.91 -6.50 25.19
C GLY A 373 -11.24 -7.08 25.67
N LYS A 374 -11.94 -7.84 24.85
CA LYS A 374 -13.18 -8.56 25.19
C LYS A 374 -12.98 -10.07 25.10
N SER A 375 -13.53 -10.80 26.06
CA SER A 375 -13.61 -12.26 25.95
C SER A 375 -14.66 -12.64 24.88
N PHE A 376 -14.42 -13.72 24.17
CA PHE A 376 -15.40 -14.34 23.28
C PHE A 376 -15.92 -15.63 23.94
N SER A 377 -17.15 -16.02 23.61
CA SER A 377 -17.83 -17.10 24.33
C SER A 377 -17.37 -18.49 23.90
N ASN A 378 -17.00 -18.71 22.65
CA ASN A 378 -16.75 -20.05 22.13
C ASN A 378 -15.42 -20.15 21.39
N ILE A 379 -15.39 -19.88 20.09
CA ILE A 379 -14.21 -20.08 19.23
C ILE A 379 -13.86 -18.80 18.47
N ARG A 380 -12.56 -18.53 18.35
CA ARG A 380 -11.97 -17.58 17.40
C ARG A 380 -11.03 -18.33 16.46
N VAL A 381 -11.21 -18.15 15.17
CA VAL A 381 -10.33 -18.68 14.13
C VAL A 381 -9.62 -17.54 13.43
N GLU A 382 -8.31 -17.62 13.32
CA GLU A 382 -7.49 -16.72 12.52
C GLU A 382 -7.02 -17.46 11.28
N ILE A 383 -7.44 -16.98 10.12
CA ILE A 383 -7.07 -17.57 8.82
C ILE A 383 -6.19 -16.58 8.08
N TYR A 384 -5.01 -17.03 7.69
CA TYR A 384 -4.07 -16.26 6.88
C TYR A 384 -4.17 -16.70 5.43
N VAL A 385 -4.38 -15.73 4.55
CA VAL A 385 -4.60 -15.96 3.13
C VAL A 385 -3.57 -15.21 2.31
N TYR A 386 -2.92 -15.93 1.42
CA TYR A 386 -1.99 -15.38 0.44
C TYR A 386 -2.71 -15.10 -0.87
N ASN A 387 -2.48 -13.93 -1.41
CA ASN A 387 -2.88 -13.55 -2.77
C ASN A 387 -1.77 -12.75 -3.44
N GLU A 388 -1.56 -12.96 -4.72
CA GLU A 388 -0.66 -12.14 -5.52
C GLU A 388 -1.39 -10.91 -6.01
N ASN A 389 -1.07 -9.76 -5.43
CA ASN A 389 -1.73 -8.51 -5.77
C ASN A 389 -1.03 -7.80 -6.93
N ALA A 390 -1.63 -7.88 -8.12
CA ALA A 390 -1.20 -7.09 -9.27
C ALA A 390 -1.47 -5.59 -9.06
N ILE A 391 -0.69 -4.73 -9.72
CA ILE A 391 -0.94 -3.30 -9.67
C ILE A 391 -2.14 -2.93 -10.55
N HIS A 392 -2.99 -2.03 -10.06
CA HIS A 392 -4.19 -1.55 -10.74
C HIS A 392 -4.17 -0.04 -10.92
N GLU A 393 -5.06 0.46 -11.78
CA GLU A 393 -5.29 1.89 -11.93
C GLU A 393 -5.78 2.48 -10.61
N GLY A 394 -5.17 3.59 -10.19
CA GLY A 394 -5.42 4.20 -8.89
C GLY A 394 -4.41 3.82 -7.79
N ASP A 395 -3.63 2.75 -7.97
CA ASP A 395 -2.52 2.40 -7.08
C ASP A 395 -1.39 3.42 -7.18
N LYS A 396 -0.48 3.37 -6.23
CA LYS A 396 0.60 4.35 -6.16
C LYS A 396 1.97 3.71 -6.27
N VAL A 397 2.79 4.35 -7.10
CA VAL A 397 4.22 4.06 -7.25
C VAL A 397 5.04 5.26 -6.83
N CYS A 398 6.28 5.04 -6.44
CA CYS A 398 7.22 6.12 -6.13
C CYS A 398 8.64 5.77 -6.59
N ASN A 399 9.49 6.80 -6.63
CA ASN A 399 10.92 6.68 -6.91
C ASN A 399 11.74 7.02 -5.66
N ARG A 400 13.07 6.97 -5.76
CA ARG A 400 14.00 7.26 -4.66
C ARG A 400 14.12 8.75 -4.30
N TYR A 401 13.40 9.63 -4.97
CA TYR A 401 13.57 11.09 -4.86
C TYR A 401 12.32 11.81 -4.33
N GLY A 402 11.47 11.07 -3.63
CA GLY A 402 10.21 11.61 -3.12
C GLY A 402 9.17 11.89 -4.23
N GLY A 403 9.42 11.43 -5.45
CA GLY A 403 8.44 11.41 -6.54
C GLY A 403 7.40 10.30 -6.26
N LYS A 404 6.11 10.66 -6.28
CA LYS A 404 5.00 9.75 -6.08
C LYS A 404 3.96 9.98 -7.16
N GLY A 405 3.53 8.90 -7.80
CA GLY A 405 2.51 8.95 -8.83
C GLY A 405 1.37 7.99 -8.58
N VAL A 406 0.21 8.33 -9.11
CA VAL A 406 -0.97 7.46 -9.14
C VAL A 406 -1.05 6.83 -10.53
N VAL A 407 -1.20 5.53 -10.62
CA VAL A 407 -1.37 4.84 -11.90
C VAL A 407 -2.66 5.30 -12.55
N SER A 408 -2.56 6.02 -13.65
CA SER A 408 -3.73 6.56 -14.37
C SER A 408 -4.23 5.63 -15.46
N GLU A 409 -3.33 4.82 -16.03
CA GLU A 409 -3.65 3.91 -17.11
C GLU A 409 -2.58 2.84 -17.22
N ILE A 410 -3.01 1.58 -17.40
CA ILE A 410 -2.15 0.44 -17.73
C ILE A 410 -2.43 0.04 -19.17
N VAL A 411 -1.43 0.17 -20.03
CA VAL A 411 -1.59 -0.03 -21.47
C VAL A 411 -0.81 -1.24 -21.97
N PRO A 412 -1.30 -1.91 -23.02
CA PRO A 412 -0.50 -2.91 -23.73
C PRO A 412 0.85 -2.33 -24.18
N ASP A 413 1.90 -3.13 -24.14
CA ASP A 413 3.27 -2.70 -24.45
C ASP A 413 3.41 -2.17 -25.88
N GLU A 414 2.54 -2.62 -26.79
CA GLU A 414 2.48 -2.12 -28.19
C GLU A 414 1.98 -0.67 -28.28
N LEU A 415 1.26 -0.21 -27.26
CA LEU A 415 0.72 1.16 -27.20
C LEU A 415 1.57 2.11 -26.33
N MET A 416 2.68 1.64 -25.81
CA MET A 416 3.68 2.48 -25.16
C MET A 416 4.67 3.05 -26.17
N PRO A 417 5.27 4.21 -25.88
CA PRO A 417 6.39 4.73 -26.67
C PRO A 417 7.55 3.72 -26.69
N ARG A 418 8.28 3.73 -27.79
CA ARG A 418 9.47 2.88 -27.96
C ARG A 418 10.66 3.71 -28.38
N LEU A 419 11.82 3.28 -27.96
CA LEU A 419 13.09 3.79 -28.45
C LEU A 419 13.38 3.26 -29.88
N GLU A 420 14.40 3.79 -30.52
CA GLU A 420 14.73 3.40 -31.90
C GLU A 420 15.17 1.93 -32.03
N ASP A 421 15.73 1.36 -30.96
CA ASP A 421 16.10 -0.06 -30.87
C ASP A 421 14.91 -0.99 -30.53
N GLY A 422 13.72 -0.44 -30.39
CA GLY A 422 12.50 -1.19 -30.06
C GLY A 422 12.22 -1.34 -28.56
N THR A 423 13.10 -0.88 -27.68
CA THR A 423 12.90 -0.90 -26.21
C THR A 423 11.63 -0.15 -25.84
N VAL A 424 10.74 -0.79 -25.09
CA VAL A 424 9.48 -0.20 -24.62
C VAL A 424 9.74 0.72 -23.44
N VAL A 425 9.13 1.89 -23.43
CA VAL A 425 9.12 2.76 -22.25
C VAL A 425 8.08 2.23 -21.26
N ASP A 426 8.52 1.74 -20.13
CA ASP A 426 7.68 1.10 -19.11
C ASP A 426 6.83 2.09 -18.34
N VAL A 427 7.41 3.27 -18.04
CA VAL A 427 6.79 4.28 -17.17
C VAL A 427 6.92 5.66 -17.78
N ILE A 428 5.78 6.36 -17.87
CA ILE A 428 5.76 7.76 -18.30
C ILE A 428 5.38 8.64 -17.11
N TRP A 429 6.32 9.53 -16.75
CA TRP A 429 6.15 10.58 -15.75
C TRP A 429 5.95 11.95 -16.42
N ASN A 430 5.33 12.88 -15.71
CA ASN A 430 5.26 14.27 -16.16
C ASN A 430 6.53 15.05 -15.77
N ILE A 431 7.20 15.63 -16.74
CA ILE A 431 8.42 16.45 -16.52
C ILE A 431 8.13 17.69 -15.66
N ALA A 432 6.96 18.28 -15.75
CA ALA A 432 6.62 19.48 -14.99
C ALA A 432 6.67 19.25 -13.47
N THR A 433 6.42 18.01 -13.00
CA THR A 433 6.48 17.67 -11.58
C THR A 433 7.88 17.81 -11.00
N CYS A 434 8.92 17.56 -11.81
CA CYS A 434 10.31 17.68 -11.37
C CYS A 434 10.69 19.15 -11.09
N GLY A 435 10.32 20.06 -11.99
CA GLY A 435 10.61 21.48 -11.87
C GLY A 435 9.89 22.13 -10.70
N ASN A 436 8.61 21.85 -10.53
CA ASN A 436 7.78 22.41 -9.45
C ASN A 436 8.20 21.92 -8.06
N ARG A 437 8.80 20.74 -7.97
CA ARG A 437 9.07 20.06 -6.69
C ARG A 437 10.54 20.00 -6.31
N LEU A 438 11.42 20.40 -7.23
CA LEU A 438 12.86 20.43 -7.03
C LEU A 438 13.44 19.09 -6.53
N ASN A 439 12.99 17.98 -7.14
CA ASN A 439 13.52 16.64 -6.91
C ASN A 439 14.34 16.18 -8.12
N THR A 440 15.37 16.92 -8.43
CA THR A 440 16.16 16.77 -9.66
C THR A 440 17.04 15.52 -9.68
N GLY A 441 17.27 14.87 -8.55
CA GLY A 441 18.02 13.61 -8.47
C GLY A 441 17.43 12.51 -9.37
N GLN A 442 16.12 12.49 -9.59
CA GLN A 442 15.48 11.55 -10.52
C GLN A 442 15.91 11.75 -11.97
N LEU A 443 16.21 13.00 -12.37
CA LEU A 443 16.72 13.28 -13.72
C LEU A 443 18.20 12.94 -13.84
N LEU A 444 18.99 13.09 -12.77
CA LEU A 444 20.38 12.64 -12.73
C LEU A 444 20.48 11.12 -12.87
N GLU A 445 19.65 10.35 -12.13
CA GLU A 445 19.59 8.90 -12.28
C GLU A 445 19.27 8.50 -13.72
N LEU A 446 18.24 9.12 -14.31
CA LEU A 446 17.84 8.85 -15.68
C LEU A 446 18.95 9.16 -16.68
N SER A 447 19.63 10.31 -16.50
CA SER A 447 20.70 10.74 -17.40
C SER A 447 21.91 9.82 -17.32
N LEU A 448 22.36 9.44 -16.13
CA LEU A 448 23.49 8.52 -15.96
C LEU A 448 23.18 7.12 -16.48
N ASN A 449 21.99 6.61 -16.25
CA ASN A 449 21.58 5.32 -16.81
C ASN A 449 21.45 5.38 -18.34
N ASN A 450 21.07 6.52 -18.92
CA ASN A 450 21.14 6.72 -20.37
C ASN A 450 22.58 6.70 -20.89
N ILE A 451 23.51 7.36 -20.21
CA ILE A 451 24.92 7.35 -20.56
C ILE A 451 25.46 5.92 -20.50
N SER A 452 25.22 5.24 -19.40
CA SER A 452 25.63 3.84 -19.17
C SER A 452 25.07 2.89 -20.26
N ARG A 453 23.79 3.04 -20.61
CA ARG A 453 23.17 2.28 -21.71
C ARG A 453 23.82 2.56 -23.08
N ASN A 454 24.13 3.83 -23.34
CA ASN A 454 24.83 4.19 -24.58
C ASN A 454 26.25 3.61 -24.63
N LEU A 455 26.96 3.53 -23.49
CA LEU A 455 28.26 2.88 -23.38
C LEU A 455 28.17 1.40 -23.75
N VAL A 456 27.20 0.67 -23.16
CA VAL A 456 26.98 -0.75 -23.47
C VAL A 456 26.67 -0.94 -24.96
N LYS A 457 25.79 -0.11 -25.54
CA LYS A 457 25.50 -0.14 -26.99
C LYS A 457 26.71 0.15 -27.85
N TYR A 458 27.56 1.10 -27.42
CA TYR A 458 28.78 1.44 -28.14
C TYR A 458 29.77 0.27 -28.16
N MET A 459 29.95 -0.41 -27.01
CA MET A 459 30.77 -1.62 -26.92
C MET A 459 30.21 -2.75 -27.78
N ASP A 460 28.90 -2.95 -27.82
CA ASP A 460 28.25 -3.99 -28.62
C ASP A 460 28.29 -3.70 -30.13
N SER A 461 28.29 -2.44 -30.51
CA SER A 461 28.27 -2.04 -31.93
C SER A 461 29.66 -2.07 -32.58
N ASN A 462 30.71 -2.12 -31.77
CA ASN A 462 32.10 -2.13 -32.24
C ASN A 462 32.78 -3.41 -31.79
N ILE A 463 33.72 -3.88 -32.57
CA ILE A 463 34.52 -5.08 -32.23
C ILE A 463 35.66 -4.63 -31.33
N PHE A 464 35.44 -4.62 -30.04
CA PHE A 464 36.47 -4.32 -29.05
C PHE A 464 37.04 -5.60 -28.46
N HIS A 465 38.35 -5.59 -28.16
CA HIS A 465 38.96 -6.58 -27.29
C HIS A 465 38.53 -6.35 -25.82
N ALA A 466 38.62 -7.39 -24.99
CA ALA A 466 38.21 -7.33 -23.58
C ALA A 466 38.91 -6.19 -22.83
N ASP A 467 40.18 -5.98 -23.09
CA ASP A 467 40.99 -4.89 -22.44
C ASP A 467 40.46 -3.51 -22.85
N GLU A 468 40.09 -3.32 -24.10
CA GLU A 468 39.52 -2.04 -24.58
C GLU A 468 38.15 -1.77 -23.99
N CYS A 469 37.33 -2.80 -23.77
CA CYS A 469 36.07 -2.64 -23.02
C CYS A 469 36.30 -2.26 -21.58
N LEU A 470 37.27 -2.86 -20.91
CA LEU A 470 37.64 -2.51 -19.53
C LEU A 470 38.14 -1.07 -19.43
N ASP A 471 39.01 -0.63 -20.35
CA ASP A 471 39.53 0.74 -20.38
C ASP A 471 38.38 1.76 -20.53
N LEU A 472 37.41 1.50 -21.40
CA LEU A 472 36.24 2.36 -21.58
C LEU A 472 35.36 2.41 -20.30
N ILE A 473 35.15 1.26 -19.67
CA ILE A 473 34.40 1.17 -18.41
C ILE A 473 35.12 1.92 -17.30
N PHE A 474 36.44 1.74 -17.18
CA PHE A 474 37.23 2.45 -16.18
C PHE A 474 37.26 3.96 -16.43
N GLU A 475 37.45 4.40 -17.68
CA GLU A 475 37.40 5.82 -18.00
C GLU A 475 36.07 6.45 -17.59
N PHE A 476 34.96 5.76 -17.84
CA PHE A 476 33.64 6.22 -17.43
C PHE A 476 33.48 6.22 -15.90
N MET A 477 33.90 5.15 -15.21
CA MET A 477 33.80 5.04 -13.76
C MET A 477 34.69 6.06 -13.03
N GLU A 478 35.91 6.30 -13.51
CA GLU A 478 36.81 7.30 -12.92
C GLU A 478 36.26 8.71 -12.99
N GLU A 479 35.54 9.04 -14.07
CA GLU A 479 34.86 10.35 -14.20
C GLU A 479 33.69 10.51 -13.22
N LEU A 480 33.04 9.41 -12.81
CA LEU A 480 31.92 9.43 -11.87
C LEU A 480 32.36 9.33 -10.42
N SER A 481 33.19 8.34 -10.11
CA SER A 481 33.66 8.00 -8.77
C SER A 481 35.03 7.35 -8.84
N PRO A 482 36.11 8.10 -8.63
CA PRO A 482 37.47 7.53 -8.58
C PRO A 482 37.63 6.46 -7.51
N THR A 483 36.88 6.59 -6.41
CA THR A 483 36.91 5.62 -5.31
C THR A 483 36.34 4.27 -5.77
N TYR A 484 35.17 4.30 -6.42
CA TYR A 484 34.55 3.08 -6.93
C TYR A 484 35.36 2.44 -8.06
N ALA A 485 35.93 3.25 -8.96
CA ALA A 485 36.82 2.76 -10.00
C ALA A 485 38.04 2.03 -9.43
N LYS A 486 38.63 2.57 -8.33
CA LYS A 486 39.72 1.94 -7.62
C LYS A 486 39.28 0.63 -6.95
N GLU A 487 38.17 0.61 -6.22
CA GLU A 487 37.62 -0.60 -5.60
C GLU A 487 37.36 -1.71 -6.62
N PHE A 488 36.88 -1.33 -7.81
CA PHE A 488 36.65 -2.27 -8.91
C PHE A 488 37.95 -2.82 -9.50
N ARG A 489 38.99 -1.96 -9.68
CA ARG A 489 40.33 -2.43 -10.06
C ARG A 489 40.93 -3.39 -9.05
N ASP A 490 40.90 -3.01 -7.76
CA ASP A 490 41.40 -3.84 -6.66
C ASP A 490 40.68 -5.21 -6.61
N PHE A 491 39.39 -5.25 -6.99
CA PHE A 491 38.62 -6.48 -7.10
C PHE A 491 39.11 -7.37 -8.26
N LEU A 492 39.31 -6.78 -9.43
CA LEU A 492 39.81 -7.51 -10.60
C LEU A 492 41.25 -8.01 -10.39
N GLU A 493 42.14 -7.21 -9.76
CA GLU A 493 43.52 -7.60 -9.45
C GLU A 493 43.61 -8.77 -8.43
N ARG A 494 42.63 -8.90 -7.53
CA ARG A 494 42.57 -10.04 -6.60
C ARG A 494 42.18 -11.35 -7.26
N ASN A 495 41.48 -11.29 -8.38
CA ASN A 495 40.99 -12.45 -9.14
C ASN A 495 41.89 -12.73 -10.37
N ASN A 496 43.19 -12.64 -10.24
CA ASN A 496 44.23 -12.44 -11.25
C ASN A 496 44.58 -13.68 -12.11
N ASN A 497 43.63 -14.54 -12.44
CA ASN A 497 43.80 -15.52 -13.50
C ASN A 497 43.15 -14.97 -14.78
N ASP A 498 43.89 -14.87 -15.88
CA ASP A 498 43.40 -14.29 -17.15
C ASP A 498 42.12 -14.97 -17.67
N ASP A 499 41.94 -16.24 -17.48
CA ASP A 499 40.74 -16.98 -17.88
C ASP A 499 39.54 -16.60 -16.97
N ASP A 500 39.74 -16.49 -15.66
CA ASP A 500 38.69 -16.07 -14.69
C ASP A 500 38.26 -14.61 -14.91
N LEU A 501 39.20 -13.75 -15.27
CA LEU A 501 38.92 -12.34 -15.59
C LEU A 501 38.03 -12.22 -16.81
N LEU A 502 38.31 -12.97 -17.87
CA LEU A 502 37.49 -12.97 -19.09
C LEU A 502 36.08 -13.48 -18.83
N ILE A 503 35.94 -14.52 -17.99
CA ILE A 503 34.65 -15.04 -17.58
C ILE A 503 33.86 -13.98 -16.81
N LEU A 504 34.48 -13.36 -15.79
CA LEU A 504 33.85 -12.29 -14.99
C LEU A 504 33.45 -11.08 -15.83
N LEU A 505 34.28 -10.67 -16.78
CA LEU A 505 33.96 -9.58 -17.69
C LEU A 505 32.78 -9.92 -18.61
N ASN A 506 32.74 -11.14 -19.15
CA ASN A 506 31.64 -11.59 -19.99
C ASN A 506 30.33 -11.68 -19.18
N GLU A 507 30.37 -12.14 -17.94
CA GLU A 507 29.22 -12.15 -17.03
C GLU A 507 28.75 -10.73 -16.75
N PHE A 508 29.65 -9.82 -16.40
CA PHE A 508 29.35 -8.40 -16.14
C PHE A 508 28.74 -7.70 -17.38
N LEU A 509 29.31 -7.92 -18.57
CA LEU A 509 28.75 -7.38 -19.80
C LEU A 509 27.40 -7.99 -20.17
N THR A 510 27.20 -9.27 -19.89
CA THR A 510 25.92 -9.96 -20.12
C THR A 510 24.84 -9.39 -19.21
N GLU A 511 25.17 -9.15 -17.93
CA GLU A 511 24.30 -8.49 -16.98
C GLU A 511 24.00 -7.04 -17.40
N ALA A 512 25.03 -6.29 -17.81
CA ALA A 512 24.87 -4.92 -18.29
C ALA A 512 23.95 -4.81 -19.52
N ARG A 513 23.99 -5.79 -20.42
CA ARG A 513 23.07 -5.88 -21.56
C ARG A 513 21.64 -6.17 -21.12
N SER A 514 21.46 -7.13 -20.23
CA SER A 514 20.14 -7.52 -19.72
C SER A 514 19.49 -6.41 -18.88
N SER A 515 20.28 -5.68 -18.10
CA SER A 515 19.86 -4.58 -17.24
C SER A 515 19.79 -3.24 -17.98
N MET A 516 20.16 -3.19 -19.24
CA MET A 516 20.21 -1.98 -20.09
C MET A 516 21.10 -0.87 -19.50
N GLY A 517 22.23 -1.23 -18.91
CA GLY A 517 23.23 -0.32 -18.38
C GLY A 517 24.16 -1.01 -17.38
N LEU A 518 25.25 -0.34 -17.02
CA LEU A 518 26.22 -0.82 -16.05
C LEU A 518 25.69 -0.64 -14.63
N ALA A 519 25.89 -1.61 -13.76
CA ALA A 519 25.68 -1.47 -12.34
C ALA A 519 26.73 -0.48 -11.76
N LEU A 520 26.26 0.59 -11.12
CA LEU A 520 27.09 1.63 -10.53
C LEU A 520 26.87 1.71 -9.03
N SER A 521 27.92 2.01 -8.29
CA SER A 521 27.82 2.30 -6.86
C SER A 521 28.30 3.71 -6.57
N LEU A 522 27.39 4.58 -6.15
CA LEU A 522 27.65 6.01 -5.91
C LEU A 522 27.23 6.39 -4.50
N LYS A 523 28.19 6.77 -3.66
CA LYS A 523 27.90 7.21 -2.29
C LYS A 523 27.11 8.53 -2.31
N PRO A 524 25.96 8.62 -1.66
CA PRO A 524 24.99 9.71 -1.88
C PRO A 524 25.46 11.08 -1.41
N ILE A 525 26.40 11.16 -0.46
CA ILE A 525 26.88 12.42 0.13
C ILE A 525 28.26 12.79 -0.38
N THR A 526 29.17 11.83 -0.47
CA THR A 526 30.60 12.07 -0.80
C THR A 526 30.87 12.08 -2.30
N GLU A 527 30.05 11.38 -3.08
CA GLU A 527 30.20 11.22 -4.53
C GLU A 527 28.96 11.79 -5.24
N CYS A 528 28.71 13.08 -5.02
CA CYS A 528 27.56 13.75 -5.61
C CYS A 528 27.84 14.14 -7.07
N VAL A 529 27.21 13.46 -8.01
CA VAL A 529 27.20 13.85 -9.41
C VAL A 529 26.26 15.03 -9.61
N THR A 530 26.74 16.07 -10.27
CA THR A 530 25.96 17.28 -10.60
C THR A 530 25.53 17.28 -12.07
N PHE A 531 24.56 18.13 -12.43
CA PHE A 531 24.19 18.32 -13.84
C PHE A 531 25.35 18.85 -14.70
N ASP A 532 26.20 19.70 -14.14
CA ASP A 532 27.37 20.18 -14.85
C ASP A 532 28.29 19.01 -15.22
N LYS A 533 28.51 18.08 -14.29
CA LYS A 533 29.30 16.87 -14.57
C LYS A 533 28.62 15.98 -15.64
N VAL A 534 27.32 15.80 -15.59
CA VAL A 534 26.61 15.09 -16.66
C VAL A 534 26.79 15.78 -18.01
N MET A 535 26.72 17.12 -18.07
CA MET A 535 26.94 17.87 -19.30
C MET A 535 28.38 17.80 -19.80
N GLU A 536 29.35 17.67 -18.90
CA GLU A 536 30.76 17.41 -19.26
C GLU A 536 30.91 16.02 -19.89
N LEU A 537 30.26 15.00 -19.32
CA LEU A 537 30.27 13.65 -19.89
C LEU A 537 29.67 13.60 -21.31
N TYR A 538 28.57 14.33 -21.55
CA TYR A 538 27.97 14.46 -22.89
C TYR A 538 28.91 15.14 -23.90
N LYS A 539 29.79 16.03 -23.44
CA LYS A 539 30.79 16.66 -24.29
C LYS A 539 32.03 15.78 -24.50
N LYS A 540 32.43 15.04 -23.44
CA LYS A 540 33.64 14.21 -23.46
C LYS A 540 33.44 12.97 -24.35
N PHE A 541 32.29 12.32 -24.23
CA PHE A 541 32.01 11.03 -24.89
C PHE A 541 31.08 11.21 -26.08
N PRO A 542 31.60 11.09 -27.33
CA PRO A 542 30.84 11.33 -28.55
C PRO A 542 29.79 10.24 -28.85
N TRP A 543 29.87 9.10 -28.19
CA TRP A 543 28.93 8.00 -28.33
C TRP A 543 27.65 8.18 -27.51
N ILE A 544 27.57 9.19 -26.63
CA ILE A 544 26.37 9.50 -25.89
C ILE A 544 25.39 10.27 -26.79
N HIS A 545 24.17 9.75 -26.88
CA HIS A 545 23.10 10.39 -27.64
C HIS A 545 21.74 10.27 -26.95
N THR A 546 20.83 11.12 -27.38
CA THR A 546 19.40 11.05 -27.07
C THR A 546 18.65 10.51 -28.27
N GLU A 547 17.49 9.93 -28.06
CA GLU A 547 16.75 9.25 -29.12
C GLU A 547 15.35 9.88 -29.32
N LYS A 548 14.82 9.79 -30.54
CA LYS A 548 13.42 10.10 -30.83
C LYS A 548 12.55 8.89 -30.52
N PHE A 549 11.46 9.13 -29.81
CA PHE A 549 10.53 8.05 -29.52
C PHE A 549 9.63 7.73 -30.71
N ILE A 550 9.31 6.46 -30.86
CA ILE A 550 8.29 5.96 -31.76
C ILE A 550 7.02 5.82 -30.95
N VAL A 551 6.02 6.67 -31.22
CA VAL A 551 4.77 6.76 -30.44
C VAL A 551 3.61 6.25 -31.28
N PRO A 552 2.77 5.33 -30.76
CA PRO A 552 1.56 4.91 -31.45
C PRO A 552 0.48 5.99 -31.34
N GLN A 553 0.01 6.50 -32.46
CA GLN A 553 -1.07 7.46 -32.56
C GLN A 553 -2.30 6.83 -33.21
N LYS A 554 -3.44 6.90 -32.55
CA LYS A 554 -4.71 6.42 -33.07
C LYS A 554 -5.25 7.40 -34.14
N GLY A 555 -5.40 6.93 -35.36
CA GLY A 555 -5.99 7.69 -36.46
C GLY A 555 -7.52 7.76 -36.36
N SER A 556 -8.13 8.63 -37.15
CA SER A 556 -9.60 8.77 -37.25
C SER A 556 -10.32 7.47 -37.69
N ASN A 557 -9.63 6.59 -38.37
CA ASN A 557 -10.11 5.28 -38.78
C ASN A 557 -9.97 4.18 -37.71
N GLY A 558 -9.57 4.54 -36.46
CA GLY A 558 -9.34 3.60 -35.37
C GLY A 558 -8.03 2.82 -35.43
N ARG A 559 -7.26 2.90 -36.52
CA ARG A 559 -5.98 2.21 -36.66
C ARG A 559 -4.85 3.04 -36.06
N TYR A 560 -3.85 2.34 -35.47
CA TYR A 560 -2.65 2.99 -34.94
C TYR A 560 -1.63 3.21 -36.05
N ARG A 561 -1.00 4.39 -36.02
CA ARG A 561 0.19 4.73 -36.80
C ARG A 561 1.34 4.99 -35.83
N TYR A 562 2.53 4.55 -36.15
CA TYR A 562 3.73 4.79 -35.38
C TYR A 562 4.44 6.02 -35.92
N ILE A 563 4.58 7.03 -35.10
CA ILE A 563 5.14 8.34 -35.49
C ILE A 563 6.34 8.62 -34.61
N LYS A 564 7.45 9.06 -35.21
CA LYS A 564 8.61 9.55 -34.45
C LYS A 564 8.30 10.92 -33.85
N THR A 565 8.72 11.15 -32.62
CA THR A 565 8.62 12.46 -31.96
C THR A 565 9.44 13.49 -32.70
N TYR A 566 9.03 14.75 -32.61
CA TYR A 566 9.76 15.86 -33.22
C TYR A 566 11.11 16.08 -32.51
N ASN A 567 11.07 16.15 -31.18
CA ASN A 567 12.24 16.31 -30.32
C ASN A 567 12.73 14.95 -29.81
N GLU A 568 14.02 14.91 -29.54
CA GLU A 568 14.65 13.80 -28.83
C GLU A 568 14.34 13.89 -27.33
N SER A 569 14.37 12.77 -26.65
CA SER A 569 14.17 12.66 -25.21
C SER A 569 15.01 11.52 -24.64
N ILE A 570 15.04 11.42 -23.33
CA ILE A 570 15.75 10.36 -22.60
C ILE A 570 14.73 9.36 -22.08
N ALA A 571 14.97 8.07 -22.36
CA ALA A 571 14.34 6.98 -21.64
C ALA A 571 15.45 6.00 -21.20
N ALA A 572 15.51 5.79 -19.91
CA ALA A 572 16.49 4.89 -19.31
C ALA A 572 15.90 4.24 -18.04
N VAL A 573 16.64 3.30 -17.52
CA VAL A 573 16.26 2.59 -16.30
C VAL A 573 16.19 3.53 -15.12
N GLN A 574 15.17 3.38 -14.31
CA GLN A 574 15.01 4.03 -13.01
C GLN A 574 14.42 3.05 -12.02
N TYR A 575 14.84 3.16 -10.76
CA TYR A 575 14.38 2.27 -9.70
C TYR A 575 13.05 2.74 -9.12
N ILE A 576 12.02 1.89 -9.22
CA ILE A 576 10.63 2.21 -8.89
C ILE A 576 10.14 1.27 -7.78
N TYR A 577 9.41 1.84 -6.83
CA TYR A 577 8.77 1.12 -5.73
C TYR A 577 7.24 1.16 -5.84
N ARG A 578 6.60 0.15 -5.31
CA ARG A 578 5.17 0.16 -5.08
C ARG A 578 4.85 0.51 -3.62
N LEU A 579 3.83 1.33 -3.43
CA LEU A 579 3.35 1.70 -2.09
C LEU A 579 2.13 0.86 -1.69
N LYS A 580 1.96 0.66 -0.38
CA LYS A 580 0.79 -0.01 0.21
C LYS A 580 -0.55 0.70 -0.04
N GLN A 581 -0.54 1.87 -0.65
CA GLN A 581 -1.73 2.66 -0.96
C GLN A 581 -2.42 2.11 -2.21
N CYS A 582 -3.07 0.95 -2.08
CA CYS A 582 -3.86 0.33 -3.14
C CYS A 582 -5.23 0.99 -3.28
N ALA A 583 -5.72 1.13 -4.50
CA ALA A 583 -7.02 1.76 -4.78
C ALA A 583 -8.18 0.93 -4.20
N GLU A 584 -8.08 -0.39 -4.27
CA GLU A 584 -9.07 -1.34 -3.77
C GLU A 584 -9.33 -1.16 -2.27
N GLU A 585 -8.29 -1.01 -1.45
CA GLU A 585 -8.44 -0.79 -0.01
C GLU A 585 -9.01 0.59 0.35
N LYS A 586 -8.98 1.53 -0.59
CA LYS A 586 -9.54 2.88 -0.42
C LYS A 586 -10.96 3.02 -0.94
N HIS A 587 -11.48 1.98 -1.59
CA HIS A 587 -12.88 1.97 -1.98
C HIS A 587 -13.76 2.06 -0.73
N SER A 588 -14.69 2.99 -0.75
CA SER A 588 -15.67 3.11 0.33
C SER A 588 -17.07 3.28 -0.23
N ALA A 589 -17.99 2.47 0.30
CA ALA A 589 -19.41 2.58 0.03
C ALA A 589 -20.14 2.77 1.35
N ASN A 590 -21.16 3.61 1.36
CA ASN A 590 -21.94 3.89 2.56
C ASN A 590 -23.42 3.98 2.22
N SER A 591 -24.29 3.51 3.11
CA SER A 591 -25.73 3.70 2.99
C SER A 591 -26.15 5.03 3.62
N LEU A 592 -27.27 5.58 3.18
CA LEU A 592 -27.82 6.81 3.74
C LEU A 592 -28.31 6.65 5.20
N SER A 593 -28.52 5.41 5.65
CA SER A 593 -28.91 5.08 7.01
C SER A 593 -27.75 5.10 8.01
N SER A 594 -26.51 5.07 7.54
CA SER A 594 -25.30 5.04 8.38
C SER A 594 -24.95 6.42 8.94
N THR A 595 -25.85 7.01 9.71
CA THR A 595 -25.66 8.33 10.32
C THR A 595 -25.81 8.24 11.84
N ASN A 596 -25.11 9.13 12.56
CA ASN A 596 -25.31 9.28 14.00
C ASN A 596 -26.69 9.90 14.30
N LEU A 597 -27.07 9.96 15.59
CA LEU A 597 -28.33 10.60 16.03
C LEU A 597 -28.51 12.04 15.57
N ARG A 598 -27.41 12.73 15.26
CA ARG A 598 -27.42 14.10 14.70
C ARG A 598 -27.56 14.09 13.17
N GLY A 599 -27.71 12.93 12.55
CA GLY A 599 -27.78 12.78 11.11
C GLY A 599 -26.45 13.03 10.38
N GLU A 600 -25.29 12.92 11.04
CA GLU A 600 -23.97 13.07 10.43
C GLU A 600 -23.37 11.68 10.15
N ASN A 601 -22.65 11.56 9.03
CA ASN A 601 -21.92 10.35 8.72
C ASN A 601 -20.75 10.13 9.69
N ALA A 602 -20.41 8.86 9.95
CA ALA A 602 -19.26 8.52 10.77
C ALA A 602 -17.96 9.06 10.16
N LYS A 603 -17.24 9.90 10.90
CA LYS A 603 -16.02 10.58 10.44
C LYS A 603 -14.74 9.90 10.91
N SER A 604 -14.81 9.08 11.92
CA SER A 604 -13.66 8.39 12.51
C SER A 604 -13.87 6.89 12.58
N ARG A 605 -12.78 6.13 12.69
CA ARG A 605 -12.83 4.68 12.86
C ARG A 605 -13.64 4.27 14.11
N ALA A 606 -13.45 4.96 15.22
CA ALA A 606 -14.20 4.72 16.45
C ALA A 606 -15.71 4.95 16.27
N SER A 607 -16.11 6.02 15.56
CA SER A 607 -17.52 6.29 15.28
C SER A 607 -18.15 5.22 14.36
N LYS A 608 -17.37 4.60 13.48
CA LYS A 608 -17.82 3.52 12.61
C LYS A 608 -18.09 2.24 13.40
N VAL A 609 -17.15 1.85 14.26
CA VAL A 609 -17.30 0.68 15.14
C VAL A 609 -18.52 0.83 16.03
N PHE A 610 -18.72 2.02 16.59
CA PHE A 610 -19.90 2.31 17.43
C PHE A 610 -21.22 2.18 16.67
N MET A 611 -21.26 2.52 15.39
CA MET A 611 -22.47 2.45 14.56
C MET A 611 -22.63 1.12 13.83
N ALA A 612 -21.80 0.12 14.12
CA ALA A 612 -21.74 -1.17 13.42
C ALA A 612 -21.67 -1.06 11.88
N VAL A 613 -21.13 0.06 11.40
CA VAL A 613 -20.95 0.29 9.97
C VAL A 613 -19.64 -0.34 9.55
N HIS A 614 -19.71 -1.51 8.94
CA HIS A 614 -18.55 -2.18 8.39
C HIS A 614 -17.93 -1.34 7.26
N SER A 615 -16.65 -1.07 7.40
CA SER A 615 -15.65 -0.72 6.40
C SER A 615 -15.65 0.66 5.74
N SER A 616 -16.68 1.49 5.77
CA SER A 616 -16.60 2.66 4.89
C SER A 616 -16.68 4.03 5.59
N THR A 617 -15.55 4.75 5.57
CA THR A 617 -15.59 6.21 5.79
C THR A 617 -16.06 6.90 4.52
N PRO A 618 -16.98 7.86 4.62
CA PRO A 618 -17.28 8.69 3.46
C PRO A 618 -16.00 9.39 3.00
N ILE A 619 -15.75 9.35 1.70
CA ILE A 619 -14.63 10.05 1.08
C ILE A 619 -14.92 11.54 1.16
N ARG A 620 -13.94 12.32 1.59
CA ARG A 620 -14.04 13.78 1.56
C ARG A 620 -13.74 14.27 0.16
N ALA A 621 -14.62 15.10 -0.39
CA ALA A 621 -14.29 15.89 -1.57
C ALA A 621 -13.22 16.91 -1.17
N GLY A 622 -12.05 16.83 -1.81
CA GLY A 622 -10.96 17.78 -1.62
C GLY A 622 -11.19 19.09 -2.38
N GLU A 623 -10.22 19.99 -2.33
CA GLU A 623 -10.26 21.28 -3.01
C GLU A 623 -10.33 21.11 -4.54
N MET A 624 -9.59 20.16 -5.10
CA MET A 624 -9.58 19.88 -6.54
C MET A 624 -10.92 19.35 -7.04
N GLU A 625 -11.50 18.38 -6.33
CA GLU A 625 -12.81 17.81 -6.63
C GLU A 625 -13.91 18.89 -6.51
N SER A 626 -13.82 19.75 -5.49
CA SER A 626 -14.71 20.90 -5.32
C SER A 626 -14.62 21.86 -6.50
N GLY A 627 -13.41 22.13 -6.99
CA GLY A 627 -13.17 22.95 -8.19
C GLY A 627 -13.86 22.36 -9.43
N ILE A 628 -13.74 21.04 -9.64
CA ILE A 628 -14.38 20.35 -10.76
C ILE A 628 -15.91 20.42 -10.66
N TYR A 629 -16.46 20.13 -9.48
CA TYR A 629 -17.92 20.21 -9.26
C TYR A 629 -18.47 21.62 -9.47
N MET A 630 -17.75 22.63 -9.00
CA MET A 630 -18.12 24.02 -9.23
C MET A 630 -18.07 24.41 -10.71
N HIS A 631 -17.12 23.85 -11.46
CA HIS A 631 -17.03 24.09 -12.90
C HIS A 631 -18.15 23.42 -13.69
N LEU A 632 -18.58 22.23 -13.27
CA LEU A 632 -19.66 21.48 -13.91
C LEU A 632 -21.06 22.04 -13.60
N GLY A 633 -21.28 22.54 -12.38
CA GLY A 633 -22.58 23.03 -11.96
C GLY A 633 -22.54 23.69 -10.58
N PRO A 634 -22.08 24.97 -10.51
CA PRO A 634 -21.86 25.64 -9.23
C PRO A 634 -23.13 25.76 -8.38
N GLU A 635 -24.26 26.00 -9.00
CA GLU A 635 -25.54 26.14 -8.29
C GLU A 635 -25.95 24.82 -7.60
N THR A 636 -25.89 23.72 -8.32
CA THR A 636 -26.22 22.37 -7.79
C THR A 636 -25.23 21.95 -6.73
N TYR A 637 -23.93 22.18 -6.95
CA TYR A 637 -22.89 21.83 -5.99
C TYR A 637 -23.01 22.64 -4.69
N CYS A 638 -23.15 23.95 -4.78
CA CYS A 638 -23.32 24.81 -3.61
C CYS A 638 -24.63 24.49 -2.84
N THR A 639 -25.72 24.21 -3.55
CA THR A 639 -26.97 23.79 -2.94
C THR A 639 -26.82 22.46 -2.21
N ASN A 640 -26.19 21.47 -2.83
CA ASN A 640 -25.92 20.20 -2.18
C ASN A 640 -25.02 20.36 -0.96
N LEU A 641 -23.91 21.08 -1.07
CA LEU A 641 -22.96 21.28 0.01
C LEU A 641 -23.57 22.05 1.19
N LEU A 642 -24.32 23.12 0.91
CA LEU A 642 -24.85 24.00 1.94
C LEU A 642 -26.17 23.54 2.56
N LEU A 643 -27.02 22.87 1.79
CA LEU A 643 -28.36 22.51 2.21
C LEU A 643 -28.55 21.01 2.44
N TYR A 644 -28.19 20.18 1.47
CA TYR A 644 -28.53 18.75 1.53
C TYR A 644 -27.53 17.90 2.33
N SER A 645 -26.23 18.09 2.15
CA SER A 645 -25.23 17.21 2.76
C SER A 645 -25.07 17.38 4.27
N THR A 646 -25.43 18.53 4.80
CA THR A 646 -25.22 18.89 6.23
C THR A 646 -26.50 19.10 7.03
N SER A 647 -27.65 18.99 6.39
CA SER A 647 -28.98 19.11 7.01
C SER A 647 -29.65 17.73 7.09
N PRO A 648 -30.19 17.33 8.26
CA PRO A 648 -30.96 16.08 8.39
C PRO A 648 -32.16 16.02 7.44
N THR A 649 -32.87 17.13 7.27
CA THR A 649 -34.02 17.25 6.37
C THR A 649 -33.60 17.10 4.91
N GLY A 650 -32.52 17.76 4.51
CA GLY A 650 -31.97 17.66 3.15
C GLY A 650 -31.54 16.23 2.83
N ARG A 651 -30.89 15.53 3.76
CA ARG A 651 -30.51 14.12 3.56
C ARG A 651 -31.72 13.19 3.43
N ARG A 652 -32.76 13.41 4.24
CA ARG A 652 -34.00 12.65 4.11
C ARG A 652 -34.62 12.84 2.72
N SER A 653 -34.66 14.07 2.21
CA SER A 653 -35.16 14.36 0.88
C SER A 653 -34.32 13.70 -0.22
N VAL A 654 -33.01 13.72 -0.10
CA VAL A 654 -32.10 13.00 -1.02
C VAL A 654 -32.32 11.50 -0.96
N SER A 655 -32.46 10.92 0.26
CA SER A 655 -32.77 9.50 0.45
C SER A 655 -34.09 9.10 -0.21
N GLN A 656 -35.15 9.88 0.00
CA GLN A 656 -36.45 9.65 -0.65
C GLN A 656 -36.35 9.71 -2.17
N LEU A 657 -35.59 10.68 -2.70
CA LEU A 657 -35.37 10.82 -4.14
C LEU A 657 -34.64 9.59 -4.73
N ILE A 658 -33.60 9.09 -4.03
CA ILE A 658 -32.84 7.92 -4.45
C ILE A 658 -33.70 6.66 -4.40
N ASN A 659 -34.51 6.51 -3.38
CA ASN A 659 -35.43 5.37 -3.25
C ASN A 659 -36.61 5.41 -4.25
N GLY A 660 -36.72 6.48 -5.03
CA GLY A 660 -37.77 6.64 -6.03
C GLY A 660 -39.11 7.16 -5.46
N ASP A 661 -39.09 7.58 -4.20
CA ASP A 661 -40.25 8.21 -3.58
C ASP A 661 -40.53 9.58 -4.20
N THR A 662 -41.80 9.94 -4.33
CA THR A 662 -42.19 11.30 -4.70
C THR A 662 -41.91 12.21 -3.51
N CYS A 663 -40.81 12.92 -3.54
CA CYS A 663 -40.56 13.98 -2.56
C CYS A 663 -40.73 15.35 -3.22
N ASP A 664 -41.31 16.27 -2.50
CA ASP A 664 -41.27 17.67 -2.86
C ASP A 664 -39.86 18.21 -2.68
N ILE A 665 -39.19 18.52 -3.81
CA ILE A 665 -37.84 19.09 -3.81
C ILE A 665 -37.87 20.56 -3.30
N ASP A 666 -39.02 21.15 -3.14
CA ASP A 666 -39.15 22.37 -2.37
C ASP A 666 -38.79 22.11 -0.91
N VAL A 667 -37.49 21.94 -0.68
CA VAL A 667 -36.95 22.04 0.68
C VAL A 667 -37.20 23.49 1.09
N HIS A 668 -38.36 23.71 1.66
CA HIS A 668 -38.51 24.87 2.53
C HIS A 668 -37.39 24.70 3.56
N LEU A 669 -36.41 25.57 3.49
CA LEU A 669 -35.48 25.77 4.58
C LEU A 669 -36.37 26.08 5.79
N ASP A 670 -36.78 25.04 6.49
CA ASP A 670 -37.43 25.20 7.76
C ASP A 670 -36.60 26.19 8.55
N LYS A 671 -37.23 27.23 9.07
CA LYS A 671 -36.53 28.28 9.81
C LYS A 671 -35.67 27.69 10.93
N ASP A 672 -35.95 26.46 11.31
CA ASP A 672 -35.31 25.72 12.39
C ASP A 672 -34.27 24.68 11.92
N ALA A 673 -34.25 24.27 10.65
CA ALA A 673 -33.29 23.34 10.10
C ALA A 673 -32.00 24.07 9.65
N LYS A 674 -31.21 24.51 10.60
CA LYS A 674 -29.93 25.17 10.32
C LYS A 674 -28.90 24.17 9.82
N SER A 675 -28.46 24.35 8.58
CA SER A 675 -27.32 23.63 8.07
C SER A 675 -26.04 24.03 8.81
N ARG A 676 -25.30 23.09 9.36
CA ARG A 676 -24.02 23.36 10.04
C ARG A 676 -22.99 24.05 9.16
N SER A 677 -22.98 23.76 7.85
CA SER A 677 -22.10 24.43 6.91
C SER A 677 -22.46 25.92 6.77
N VAL A 678 -23.74 26.23 6.75
CA VAL A 678 -24.22 27.63 6.72
C VAL A 678 -23.90 28.34 8.03
N GLU A 679 -24.07 27.69 9.18
CA GLU A 679 -23.70 28.26 10.49
C GLU A 679 -22.19 28.56 10.57
N LYS A 680 -21.36 27.61 10.13
CA LYS A 680 -19.90 27.78 10.10
C LYS A 680 -19.50 28.91 9.13
N LEU A 681 -20.08 28.95 7.94
CA LEU A 681 -19.83 30.00 6.97
C LEU A 681 -20.24 31.35 7.53
N ASN A 682 -21.41 31.43 8.19
CA ASN A 682 -21.87 32.65 8.81
C ASN A 682 -20.97 33.12 9.96
N ALA A 683 -20.42 32.17 10.75
CA ALA A 683 -19.44 32.49 11.79
C ALA A 683 -18.13 33.05 11.20
N ILE A 684 -17.63 32.46 10.12
CA ILE A 684 -16.45 32.97 9.40
C ILE A 684 -16.71 34.36 8.85
N MET A 685 -17.84 34.55 8.17
CA MET A 685 -18.21 35.86 7.63
C MET A 685 -18.35 36.92 8.70
N LYS A 686 -18.95 36.58 9.85
CA LYS A 686 -19.06 37.50 11.01
C LYS A 686 -17.68 37.87 11.55
N SER A 687 -16.74 36.93 11.64
CA SER A 687 -15.38 37.23 12.10
C SER A 687 -14.62 38.18 11.16
N MET A 688 -15.03 38.24 9.89
CA MET A 688 -14.53 39.18 8.90
C MET A 688 -15.34 40.51 8.85
N GLY A 689 -16.26 40.74 9.79
CA GLY A 689 -17.16 41.88 9.75
C GLY A 689 -18.23 41.87 8.66
N LEU A 690 -18.47 40.71 8.07
CA LEU A 690 -19.44 40.52 6.98
C LEU A 690 -20.69 39.80 7.51
N ARG A 691 -21.82 40.05 6.87
CA ARG A 691 -23.09 39.38 7.13
C ARG A 691 -23.54 38.59 5.93
N LEU A 692 -23.79 37.30 6.12
CA LEU A 692 -24.40 36.43 5.12
C LEU A 692 -25.92 36.72 5.07
N VAL A 693 -26.44 37.05 3.89
CA VAL A 693 -27.85 37.29 3.67
C VAL A 693 -28.33 36.37 2.54
N PHE A 694 -29.31 35.53 2.85
CA PHE A 694 -29.98 34.71 1.85
C PHE A 694 -31.12 35.53 1.23
N VAL A 695 -31.10 35.68 -0.11
CA VAL A 695 -32.12 36.37 -0.87
C VAL A 695 -33.05 35.34 -1.50
N LYS A 696 -34.37 35.47 -1.30
CA LYS A 696 -35.34 34.64 -2.01
C LYS A 696 -35.23 34.91 -3.50
N ILE A 697 -34.95 33.83 -4.26
CA ILE A 697 -34.96 33.89 -5.72
C ILE A 697 -36.41 34.14 -6.19
N PRO A 698 -36.66 35.13 -7.04
CA PRO A 698 -38.01 35.41 -7.53
C PRO A 698 -38.63 34.18 -8.21
N LYS A 699 -39.93 33.98 -8.05
CA LYS A 699 -40.71 32.86 -8.62
C LYS A 699 -40.49 32.58 -10.11
N ILE A 700 -39.95 33.54 -10.85
CA ILE A 700 -39.69 33.48 -12.31
C ILE A 700 -38.67 32.41 -12.69
N LEU A 701 -37.72 32.01 -11.75
CA LEU A 701 -36.72 30.94 -12.00
C LEU A 701 -37.22 29.53 -11.62
N ARG A 702 -38.39 29.42 -10.96
CA ARG A 702 -38.99 28.10 -10.65
C ARG A 702 -39.35 27.30 -11.92
N PRO A 703 -39.83 27.88 -13.03
CA PRO A 703 -40.12 27.11 -14.24
C PRO A 703 -38.91 26.49 -14.92
N ALA A 704 -37.70 27.04 -14.77
CA ALA A 704 -36.47 26.50 -15.33
C ALA A 704 -36.03 25.18 -14.60
N PHE A 705 -36.18 25.10 -13.29
CA PHE A 705 -35.94 23.88 -12.53
C PHE A 705 -37.00 22.80 -12.75
N VAL A 706 -38.26 23.18 -12.94
CA VAL A 706 -39.35 22.23 -13.24
C VAL A 706 -39.23 21.68 -14.66
N LYS A 707 -38.61 22.37 -15.62
CA LYS A 707 -38.32 21.85 -16.95
C LYS A 707 -37.26 20.76 -17.03
N VAL A 708 -36.45 20.58 -16.03
CA VAL A 708 -35.51 19.44 -15.95
C VAL A 708 -36.23 18.13 -15.62
N LYS A 709 -37.37 18.17 -14.91
CA LYS A 709 -38.20 16.98 -14.63
C LYS A 709 -38.60 16.19 -15.90
N PRO A 710 -39.06 16.79 -17.00
CA PRO A 710 -39.40 16.00 -18.18
C PRO A 710 -38.22 15.38 -18.91
N ALA A 711 -37.03 15.96 -18.83
CA ALA A 711 -35.83 15.40 -19.44
C ALA A 711 -35.33 14.16 -18.66
N PHE A 712 -35.36 14.21 -17.35
CA PHE A 712 -35.06 13.06 -16.50
C PHE A 712 -36.10 11.92 -16.65
N VAL A 713 -37.37 12.24 -16.71
CA VAL A 713 -38.44 11.27 -16.94
C VAL A 713 -38.37 10.69 -18.36
N LYS A 714 -37.98 11.48 -19.37
CA LYS A 714 -37.76 10.99 -20.74
C LYS A 714 -36.55 10.07 -20.85
N ILE A 715 -35.47 10.31 -20.10
CA ILE A 715 -34.32 9.42 -20.02
C ILE A 715 -34.73 8.11 -19.34
N ARG A 716 -35.49 8.13 -18.24
CA ARG A 716 -36.04 6.91 -17.61
C ARG A 716 -36.99 6.14 -18.54
N SER A 717 -37.83 6.81 -19.29
CA SER A 717 -38.73 6.12 -20.21
C SER A 717 -38.00 5.54 -21.43
N ALA A 718 -36.86 6.07 -21.82
CA ALA A 718 -36.02 5.47 -22.86
C ALA A 718 -35.28 4.20 -22.36
N PHE A 719 -34.90 4.16 -21.10
CA PHE A 719 -34.29 2.96 -20.51
C PHE A 719 -35.26 1.83 -20.18
N VAL A 720 -36.55 2.13 -19.98
CA VAL A 720 -37.57 1.11 -19.61
C VAL A 720 -38.19 0.41 -20.84
N LYS A 721 -37.92 0.86 -22.08
CA LYS A 721 -38.52 0.30 -23.30
C LYS A 721 -37.68 -0.72 -24.07
N VAL A 722 -36.55 -1.18 -23.55
CA VAL A 722 -35.82 -2.28 -24.18
C VAL A 722 -36.36 -3.59 -23.61
N LYS A 723 -37.08 -4.35 -24.41
CA LYS A 723 -37.53 -5.70 -24.10
C LYS A 723 -36.29 -6.61 -23.98
N PRO A 724 -36.25 -7.58 -23.04
CA PRO A 724 -35.17 -8.55 -23.00
C PRO A 724 -35.10 -9.32 -24.32
N GLY A 725 -34.00 -9.18 -25.05
CA GLY A 725 -33.75 -9.88 -26.32
C GLY A 725 -33.50 -8.99 -27.54
N GLU A 726 -33.68 -7.68 -27.46
CA GLU A 726 -33.35 -6.77 -28.55
C GLU A 726 -31.96 -6.13 -28.32
N THR A 727 -31.08 -6.33 -29.28
CA THR A 727 -29.77 -5.66 -29.33
C THR A 727 -29.97 -4.15 -29.50
N PRO A 728 -29.32 -3.28 -28.74
CA PRO A 728 -29.45 -1.84 -28.90
C PRO A 728 -28.93 -1.41 -30.27
N PRO A 729 -29.61 -0.43 -30.93
CA PRO A 729 -29.17 0.03 -32.22
C PRO A 729 -27.78 0.71 -32.14
N PRO A 730 -26.92 0.60 -33.16
CA PRO A 730 -25.54 1.01 -33.12
C PRO A 730 -25.38 2.53 -33.36
N SER A 731 -25.97 3.39 -32.55
CA SER A 731 -25.73 4.83 -32.67
C SER A 731 -26.03 5.58 -31.38
N SER A 732 -25.09 5.49 -30.43
CA SER A 732 -25.00 6.45 -29.34
C SER A 732 -24.48 7.86 -29.78
N LEU A 733 -24.14 8.04 -31.07
CA LEU A 733 -23.58 9.27 -31.60
C LEU A 733 -24.63 10.35 -31.93
N ASN A 734 -25.89 9.98 -32.14
CA ASN A 734 -26.94 10.97 -32.43
C ASN A 734 -27.52 11.64 -31.18
N ILE A 735 -27.36 11.02 -30.01
CA ILE A 735 -27.87 11.61 -28.76
C ILE A 735 -27.02 12.82 -28.34
N ASP A 736 -25.71 12.75 -28.57
CA ASP A 736 -24.80 13.85 -28.23
C ASP A 736 -24.95 15.05 -29.14
N GLN A 737 -25.31 14.85 -30.42
CA GLN A 737 -25.54 15.97 -31.34
C GLN A 737 -26.87 16.69 -31.10
N GLU A 738 -27.92 15.99 -30.70
CA GLU A 738 -29.17 16.62 -30.29
C GLU A 738 -29.04 17.31 -28.93
N ALA A 739 -28.33 16.73 -27.97
CA ALA A 739 -28.03 17.37 -26.70
C ALA A 739 -27.16 18.63 -26.86
N MET A 740 -26.21 18.62 -27.79
CA MET A 740 -25.41 19.80 -28.14
C MET A 740 -26.24 20.88 -28.87
N LYS A 741 -27.14 20.50 -29.80
CA LYS A 741 -28.05 21.43 -30.44
C LYS A 741 -29.04 22.06 -29.44
N HIS A 742 -29.52 21.29 -28.47
CA HIS A 742 -30.37 21.84 -27.40
C HIS A 742 -29.59 22.77 -26.47
N LYS A 743 -28.32 22.50 -26.19
CA LYS A 743 -27.44 23.36 -25.39
C LYS A 743 -27.13 24.67 -26.11
N LEU A 744 -26.83 24.61 -27.41
CA LEU A 744 -26.61 25.78 -28.26
C LEU A 744 -27.87 26.65 -28.44
N ASN A 745 -29.04 26.05 -28.52
CA ASN A 745 -30.31 26.81 -28.57
C ASN A 745 -30.69 27.41 -27.22
N TYR A 746 -30.26 26.79 -26.10
CA TYR A 746 -30.44 27.32 -24.75
C TYR A 746 -29.56 28.55 -24.51
N GLU A 747 -28.31 28.53 -24.97
CA GLU A 747 -27.38 29.66 -24.86
C GLU A 747 -27.80 30.84 -25.73
N LYS A 748 -28.49 30.59 -26.86
CA LYS A 748 -29.07 31.65 -27.71
C LYS A 748 -30.37 32.27 -27.18
N SER A 749 -31.03 31.64 -26.22
CA SER A 749 -32.31 32.12 -25.65
C SER A 749 -32.14 32.84 -24.30
N ILE A 750 -30.94 32.99 -23.80
CA ILE A 750 -30.65 33.73 -22.57
C ILE A 750 -30.33 35.19 -22.97
N PRO A 751 -31.09 36.18 -22.52
CA PRO A 751 -30.71 37.56 -22.73
C PRO A 751 -29.38 37.86 -22.05
N VAL A 752 -28.47 38.51 -22.76
CA VAL A 752 -27.05 38.81 -22.36
C VAL A 752 -26.93 39.69 -21.09
N ASN A 753 -27.99 39.89 -20.32
CA ASN A 753 -28.03 40.79 -19.17
C ASN A 753 -28.42 40.14 -17.84
N MET A 754 -28.18 38.83 -17.68
CA MET A 754 -28.27 38.23 -16.35
C MET A 754 -26.91 38.24 -15.67
N GLY A 755 -26.61 39.32 -14.95
CA GLY A 755 -25.55 39.35 -13.97
C GLY A 755 -25.72 38.20 -12.99
N ASN A 756 -24.62 37.49 -12.75
CA ASN A 756 -24.50 36.36 -11.85
C ASN A 756 -25.29 36.59 -10.54
N PRO A 757 -26.35 35.85 -10.26
CA PRO A 757 -27.23 36.10 -9.10
C PRO A 757 -26.53 35.95 -7.75
N PHE A 758 -25.33 35.42 -7.73
CA PHE A 758 -24.50 35.31 -6.54
C PHE A 758 -23.58 36.51 -6.26
N VAL A 759 -23.52 37.50 -7.17
CA VAL A 759 -22.65 38.68 -7.02
C VAL A 759 -23.44 39.98 -7.07
N LYS A 760 -24.38 40.15 -6.16
CA LYS A 760 -24.62 41.48 -5.61
C LYS A 760 -23.94 41.59 -4.23
N PHE A 761 -22.69 41.19 -4.16
CA PHE A 761 -21.78 41.77 -3.18
C PHE A 761 -21.51 43.20 -3.67
N LYS A 762 -22.03 44.21 -3.03
CA LYS A 762 -21.46 45.54 -3.13
C LYS A 762 -20.01 45.37 -2.69
N ASN A 763 -19.11 45.43 -3.66
CA ASN A 763 -17.67 45.23 -3.47
C ASN A 763 -17.19 46.27 -2.43
N PRO A 764 -16.84 45.90 -1.21
CA PRO A 764 -16.43 46.86 -0.18
C PRO A 764 -15.12 47.59 -0.57
N PHE A 765 -14.35 47.03 -1.51
CA PHE A 765 -13.12 47.66 -2.03
C PHE A 765 -13.38 48.94 -2.86
N VAL A 766 -14.58 49.16 -3.42
CA VAL A 766 -14.91 50.40 -4.11
C VAL A 766 -15.05 51.56 -3.14
N LYS A 767 -15.55 51.32 -1.92
CA LYS A 767 -15.67 52.36 -0.90
C LYS A 767 -14.31 52.74 -0.25
N VAL A 768 -13.37 51.81 -0.20
CA VAL A 768 -12.03 52.08 0.30
C VAL A 768 -11.22 52.91 -0.69
N LYS A 769 -11.39 52.68 -2.01
CA LYS A 769 -10.76 53.50 -3.03
C LYS A 769 -11.30 54.96 -3.03
N ASP A 770 -12.58 55.12 -2.75
CA ASP A 770 -13.19 56.43 -2.66
C ASP A 770 -12.80 57.21 -1.40
N LEU A 771 -12.51 56.50 -0.30
CA LEU A 771 -11.92 57.07 0.94
C LEU A 771 -10.47 57.47 0.76
N ILE A 772 -9.64 56.65 0.12
CA ILE A 772 -8.24 56.95 -0.16
C ILE A 772 -8.08 58.13 -1.11
N ASN A 773 -8.99 58.26 -2.11
CA ASN A 773 -8.98 59.38 -3.02
C ASN A 773 -9.53 60.68 -2.40
N LYS A 774 -10.35 60.61 -1.33
CA LYS A 774 -10.76 61.78 -0.56
C LYS A 774 -9.68 62.30 0.39
N GLU A 775 -8.86 61.42 0.93
CA GLU A 775 -7.72 61.87 1.75
C GLU A 775 -6.56 62.44 0.95
N LYS A 776 -6.39 62.06 -0.31
CA LYS A 776 -5.37 62.63 -1.22
C LYS A 776 -5.71 64.00 -1.76
N ASN A 777 -6.95 64.44 -1.64
CA ASN A 777 -7.37 65.78 -2.09
C ASN A 777 -7.49 66.80 -0.97
N ASN A 778 -7.10 66.46 0.27
CA ASN A 778 -7.10 67.30 1.44
C ASN A 778 -5.71 67.44 2.14
N VAL A 779 -4.61 67.20 1.36
CA VAL A 779 -3.26 67.59 1.78
C VAL A 779 -2.66 68.48 0.68
#